data_87e3ad60d72e2418a3054515070276e8
#
_entry.id   87e3ad60d72e2418a3054515070276e8
#
_cell.length_a   1.000
_cell.length_b   1.000
_cell.length_c   1.000
_cell.angle_alpha   90.00
_cell.angle_beta   90.00
_cell.angle_gamma   90.00
#
_symmetry.space_group_name_H-M   'P 1'
#
loop_
_entity.id
_entity.type
_entity.pdbx_description
1 polymer ?
#
loop_
_entity_poly.entity_id
_entity_poly.type
_entity_poly.pdbx_seq_one_letter_code
_entity_poly.pdbx_strand_id
1 'polypeptide(L)'
;MSTKQPPVADRRPYRHSYHGVELEDPYFWLQDPGYPQVKDSDVLGYLNEENAYFESWYEPHKTLTQTLFEELKARKPEQDESVPYDKNGYRYQWRFNAGDQYRVWLRQSTIDTSNVWETLLNENSLAEGCEYFRLGALAVSPDGKKLAYSTDTNGSERFILQVIEIASGNALTTPIENCAGSVVWNADSDGFAYRLVNENWRPDKALYRSLLGGDDALLYQEEDDAFFVGLGLSQSEQLMFITSGDHVTSEVRFVPRANLLAEQELIQGRREGHEYDVEHQGDSAETGRLIIRSNRNHPNFDLFETPMASTEEASWQMLLPGDANHYLMGHVAFADALVVCLRINGLDQIQIVSGDDSHIIEFPEPAYSVDLGTNPNYRTSTLRLAYTSMVTPHTVFDYDWQTKALTSLKVQEIPGGYEASDYVSERLQVIARDGTHVPMSLVRHKDTLVNGNAPVYLYGYGAYGHAIPPSFSSNVISLLDRGFVFAIAHVRGGDDLGYHWYTAGKLQQRTNTFNDFVDCAKHLISDGYTRAGKIAIGGGSAGGELMGAVVNQAPELFGAVAAHVPFVDVLTTMLNPDLPLTPMEWPEWGNPIDDEEAFHYMRSYSPVDQVCAQNYPPMLVTAGLNDPRVTYWEPAKWVAKLRYTKTDNNVLLLKTNMDAGHGGQSGRFTALQELAEEYAFFLAHLAPEHQ
;
A
#
# COMPACT_ATOMS: atom_id res chain seq x y z
N MET A 1 -3.65 24.50 32.95
CA MET A 1 -4.91 24.52 32.19
C MET A 1 -5.62 23.22 32.46
N SER A 2 -6.96 23.23 32.67
CA SER A 2 -7.70 21.98 32.91
C SER A 2 -7.68 21.17 31.62
N THR A 3 -7.00 20.04 31.61
CA THR A 3 -7.07 19.10 30.50
C THR A 3 -8.52 18.60 30.39
N LYS A 4 -9.09 18.63 29.20
CA LYS A 4 -10.41 18.08 28.93
C LYS A 4 -10.42 16.60 29.38
N GLN A 5 -11.51 16.16 30.02
CA GLN A 5 -11.63 14.74 30.34
C GLN A 5 -11.83 13.92 29.06
N PRO A 6 -11.27 12.71 28.98
CA PRO A 6 -11.49 11.84 27.83
C PRO A 6 -12.98 11.51 27.68
N PRO A 7 -13.51 11.47 26.46
CA PRO A 7 -14.89 11.05 26.20
C PRO A 7 -15.14 9.62 26.70
N VAL A 8 -16.37 9.33 27.10
CA VAL A 8 -16.79 7.99 27.51
C VAL A 8 -17.97 7.57 26.63
N ALA A 9 -17.73 6.58 25.78
CA ALA A 9 -18.79 6.03 24.94
C ALA A 9 -19.87 5.33 25.78
N ASP A 10 -21.13 5.53 25.44
CA ASP A 10 -22.24 4.82 26.04
C ASP A 10 -22.13 3.32 25.80
N ARG A 11 -22.42 2.53 26.82
CA ARG A 11 -22.53 1.09 26.69
C ARG A 11 -23.98 0.70 26.43
N ARG A 12 -24.26 0.28 25.20
CA ARG A 12 -25.61 -0.14 24.77
C ARG A 12 -25.62 -1.67 24.57
N PRO A 13 -26.50 -2.44 25.24
CA PRO A 13 -26.51 -3.89 25.10
C PRO A 13 -26.75 -4.31 23.65
N TYR A 14 -25.82 -5.06 23.09
CA TYR A 14 -25.96 -5.74 21.81
C TYR A 14 -25.33 -7.13 21.91
N ARG A 15 -26.05 -8.14 21.46
CA ARG A 15 -25.61 -9.53 21.53
C ARG A 15 -25.92 -10.26 20.23
N HIS A 16 -25.01 -11.06 19.81
CA HIS A 16 -25.17 -12.00 18.73
C HIS A 16 -24.48 -13.30 19.07
N SER A 17 -24.75 -14.36 18.32
CA SER A 17 -24.12 -15.67 18.60
C SER A 17 -23.71 -16.36 17.32
N TYR A 18 -22.52 -16.97 17.33
CA TYR A 18 -21.98 -17.83 16.30
C TYR A 18 -21.43 -19.10 16.95
N HIS A 19 -21.60 -20.26 16.31
CA HIS A 19 -21.10 -21.56 16.80
C HIS A 19 -21.46 -21.84 18.27
N GLY A 20 -22.65 -21.40 18.71
CA GLY A 20 -23.10 -21.58 20.11
C GLY A 20 -22.44 -20.65 21.13
N VAL A 21 -21.56 -19.73 20.71
CA VAL A 21 -20.91 -18.74 21.55
C VAL A 21 -21.68 -17.41 21.47
N GLU A 22 -22.09 -16.89 22.62
CA GLU A 22 -22.66 -15.54 22.72
C GLU A 22 -21.53 -14.51 22.75
N LEU A 23 -21.59 -13.53 21.86
CA LEU A 23 -20.71 -12.36 21.79
C LEU A 23 -21.47 -11.12 22.27
N GLU A 24 -20.84 -10.32 23.12
CA GLU A 24 -21.40 -9.05 23.61
C GLU A 24 -20.55 -7.89 23.07
N ASP A 25 -21.20 -6.97 22.35
CA ASP A 25 -20.57 -5.75 21.80
C ASP A 25 -21.34 -4.51 22.27
N PRO A 26 -20.98 -3.93 23.41
CA PRO A 26 -21.69 -2.76 23.94
C PRO A 26 -21.46 -1.48 23.11
N TYR A 27 -20.56 -1.51 22.13
CA TYR A 27 -20.22 -0.38 21.27
C TYR A 27 -20.66 -0.59 19.81
N PHE A 28 -21.47 -1.61 19.53
CA PHE A 28 -22.01 -1.88 18.19
C PHE A 28 -22.73 -0.67 17.59
N TRP A 29 -23.35 0.18 18.43
CA TRP A 29 -24.03 1.39 18.00
C TRP A 29 -23.15 2.42 17.30
N LEU A 30 -21.80 2.32 17.41
CA LEU A 30 -20.86 3.17 16.67
C LEU A 30 -20.86 2.88 15.18
N GLN A 31 -21.37 1.72 14.75
CA GLN A 31 -21.66 1.44 13.36
C GLN A 31 -22.96 2.11 12.94
N ASP A 32 -22.87 3.21 12.16
CA ASP A 32 -24.06 3.87 11.61
C ASP A 32 -24.77 2.93 10.63
N PRO A 33 -26.07 2.60 10.82
CA PRO A 33 -26.84 1.80 9.88
C PRO A 33 -26.95 2.41 8.47
N GLY A 34 -26.72 3.71 8.34
CA GLY A 34 -26.71 4.44 7.07
C GLY A 34 -25.37 4.41 6.32
N TYR A 35 -24.35 3.72 6.88
CA TYR A 35 -23.06 3.61 6.20
C TYR A 35 -23.24 3.17 4.74
N PRO A 36 -22.57 3.79 3.78
CA PRO A 36 -21.42 4.71 3.93
C PRO A 36 -21.77 6.18 4.24
N GLN A 37 -23.03 6.54 4.26
CA GLN A 37 -23.44 7.90 4.61
C GLN A 37 -23.68 7.98 6.12
N VAL A 38 -22.62 8.30 6.85
CA VAL A 38 -22.68 8.45 8.32
C VAL A 38 -23.49 9.71 8.68
N LYS A 39 -24.64 9.53 9.34
CA LYS A 39 -25.58 10.61 9.69
C LYS A 39 -26.11 10.51 11.13
N ASP A 40 -25.86 9.39 11.80
CA ASP A 40 -26.30 9.22 13.18
C ASP A 40 -25.65 10.27 14.08
N SER A 41 -26.50 11.04 14.78
CA SER A 41 -26.03 12.16 15.61
C SER A 41 -25.22 11.71 16.82
N ASP A 42 -25.50 10.52 17.37
CA ASP A 42 -24.78 10.00 18.52
C ASP A 42 -23.38 9.55 18.10
N VAL A 43 -23.28 8.88 16.93
CA VAL A 43 -22.00 8.47 16.33
C VAL A 43 -21.14 9.69 16.04
N LEU A 44 -21.66 10.65 15.26
CA LEU A 44 -20.95 11.88 14.92
C LEU A 44 -20.60 12.69 16.18
N GLY A 45 -21.51 12.73 17.16
CA GLY A 45 -21.28 13.40 18.45
C GLY A 45 -20.08 12.81 19.18
N TYR A 46 -20.00 11.48 19.30
CA TYR A 46 -18.88 10.80 19.96
C TYR A 46 -17.55 11.01 19.22
N LEU A 47 -17.53 10.85 17.90
CA LEU A 47 -16.31 11.07 17.11
C LEU A 47 -15.80 12.52 17.23
N ASN A 48 -16.70 13.50 17.21
CA ASN A 48 -16.33 14.90 17.41
C ASN A 48 -15.83 15.20 18.83
N GLU A 49 -16.36 14.53 19.85
CA GLU A 49 -15.85 14.64 21.22
C GLU A 49 -14.45 14.07 21.36
N GLU A 50 -14.15 12.94 20.69
CA GLU A 50 -12.80 12.35 20.63
C GLU A 50 -11.82 13.28 19.91
N ASN A 51 -12.22 13.84 18.76
CA ASN A 51 -11.40 14.83 18.05
C ASN A 51 -11.13 16.06 18.93
N ALA A 52 -12.12 16.56 19.64
CA ALA A 52 -11.93 17.69 20.56
C ALA A 52 -11.06 17.34 21.78
N TYR A 53 -11.05 16.08 22.23
CA TYR A 53 -10.12 15.60 23.25
C TYR A 53 -8.70 15.51 22.70
N PHE A 54 -8.51 14.97 21.50
CA PHE A 54 -7.26 14.94 20.77
C PHE A 54 -6.66 16.35 20.67
N GLU A 55 -7.39 17.33 20.14
CA GLU A 55 -6.95 18.72 20.02
C GLU A 55 -6.53 19.32 21.37
N SER A 56 -7.27 19.01 22.44
CA SER A 56 -6.96 19.51 23.78
C SER A 56 -5.64 18.97 24.33
N TRP A 57 -5.27 17.74 23.95
CA TRP A 57 -3.99 17.14 24.31
C TRP A 57 -2.84 17.77 23.53
N TYR A 58 -3.04 18.08 22.24
CA TYR A 58 -2.01 18.70 21.39
C TYR A 58 -1.81 20.20 21.68
N GLU A 59 -2.74 20.89 22.30
CA GLU A 59 -2.59 22.34 22.56
C GLU A 59 -1.29 22.70 23.32
N PRO A 60 -0.89 22.00 24.41
CA PRO A 60 0.43 22.21 25.02
C PRO A 60 1.63 21.84 24.14
N HIS A 61 1.44 20.92 23.20
CA HIS A 61 2.47 20.41 22.29
C HIS A 61 2.51 21.12 20.93
N LYS A 62 1.67 22.12 20.73
CA LYS A 62 1.47 22.83 19.45
C LYS A 62 2.78 23.39 18.88
N THR A 63 3.65 23.96 19.72
CA THR A 63 4.94 24.50 19.29
C THR A 63 5.85 23.38 18.77
N LEU A 64 5.91 22.25 19.47
CA LEU A 64 6.70 21.08 19.03
C LEU A 64 6.16 20.52 17.71
N THR A 65 4.84 20.32 17.63
CA THR A 65 4.19 19.80 16.41
C THR A 65 4.43 20.72 15.21
N GLN A 66 4.33 22.05 15.41
CA GLN A 66 4.61 23.01 14.35
C GLN A 66 6.11 22.98 13.95
N THR A 67 7.03 22.88 14.90
CA THR A 67 8.46 22.76 14.61
C THR A 67 8.76 21.52 13.78
N LEU A 68 8.17 20.37 14.16
CA LEU A 68 8.32 19.11 13.40
C LEU A 68 7.72 19.23 12.00
N PHE A 69 6.53 19.81 11.88
CA PHE A 69 5.92 20.05 10.58
C PHE A 69 6.81 20.89 9.66
N GLU A 70 7.36 21.99 10.17
CA GLU A 70 8.28 22.84 9.39
C GLU A 70 9.58 22.10 9.02
N GLU A 71 10.14 21.28 9.91
CA GLU A 71 11.30 20.44 9.61
C GLU A 71 11.01 19.42 8.51
N LEU A 72 9.88 18.71 8.62
CA LEU A 72 9.44 17.73 7.63
C LEU A 72 9.22 18.36 6.26
N LYS A 73 8.55 19.53 6.24
CA LYS A 73 8.30 20.32 5.05
C LYS A 73 9.59 20.86 4.44
N ALA A 74 10.50 21.38 5.27
CA ALA A 74 11.76 21.96 4.80
C ALA A 74 12.68 20.94 4.12
N ARG A 75 12.52 19.63 4.40
CA ARG A 75 13.23 18.55 3.71
C ARG A 75 12.59 18.12 2.40
N LYS A 76 11.50 18.74 1.99
CA LYS A 76 10.86 18.51 0.68
C LYS A 76 11.21 19.68 -0.24
N PRO A 77 11.69 19.43 -1.46
CA PRO A 77 11.89 20.51 -2.44
C PRO A 77 10.56 21.22 -2.70
N GLU A 78 10.56 22.54 -2.67
CA GLU A 78 9.36 23.32 -3.04
C GLU A 78 8.96 23.09 -4.50
N GLN A 79 9.96 22.92 -5.36
CA GLN A 79 9.80 22.57 -6.76
C GLN A 79 10.46 21.20 -6.97
N ASP A 80 9.77 20.31 -7.62
CA ASP A 80 10.27 18.99 -7.96
C ASP A 80 9.65 18.50 -9.26
N GLU A 81 10.36 17.64 -9.99
CA GLU A 81 9.88 17.07 -11.24
C GLU A 81 10.33 15.63 -11.42
N SER A 82 9.56 14.84 -12.14
CA SER A 82 9.97 13.48 -12.48
C SER A 82 11.07 13.45 -13.53
N VAL A 83 11.83 12.37 -13.59
CA VAL A 83 12.61 12.06 -14.78
C VAL A 83 11.64 11.85 -15.95
N PRO A 84 11.81 12.55 -17.06
CA PRO A 84 10.89 12.43 -18.20
C PRO A 84 11.02 11.05 -18.88
N TYR A 85 9.95 10.64 -19.56
CA TYR A 85 9.92 9.47 -20.42
C TYR A 85 9.25 9.76 -21.75
N ASP A 86 9.68 9.10 -22.81
CA ASP A 86 9.13 9.28 -24.15
C ASP A 86 8.12 8.17 -24.47
N LYS A 87 6.97 8.54 -25.05
CA LYS A 87 5.95 7.60 -25.55
C LYS A 87 5.14 8.23 -26.68
N ASN A 88 4.92 7.48 -27.77
CA ASN A 88 4.03 7.85 -28.88
C ASN A 88 4.27 9.28 -29.40
N GLY A 89 5.54 9.68 -29.59
CA GLY A 89 5.91 11.00 -30.13
C GLY A 89 5.84 12.16 -29.14
N TYR A 90 5.63 11.86 -27.87
CA TYR A 90 5.65 12.84 -26.79
C TYR A 90 6.59 12.45 -25.68
N ARG A 91 7.13 13.46 -24.99
CA ARG A 91 7.87 13.35 -23.73
C ARG A 91 6.98 13.78 -22.61
N TYR A 92 6.87 12.97 -21.56
CA TYR A 92 5.97 13.19 -20.42
C TYR A 92 6.76 13.37 -19.15
N GLN A 93 6.27 14.26 -18.27
CA GLN A 93 6.73 14.40 -16.89
C GLN A 93 5.64 14.99 -16.00
N TRP A 94 5.80 14.84 -14.71
CA TRP A 94 5.06 15.63 -13.72
C TRP A 94 6.02 16.60 -13.03
N ARG A 95 5.46 17.68 -12.50
CA ARG A 95 6.20 18.60 -11.63
C ARG A 95 5.32 19.11 -10.49
N PHE A 96 5.97 19.58 -9.42
CA PHE A 96 5.41 20.48 -8.41
C PHE A 96 5.98 21.86 -8.62
N ASN A 97 5.15 22.91 -8.69
CA ASN A 97 5.62 24.28 -8.54
C ASN A 97 5.70 24.64 -7.07
N ALA A 98 6.30 25.78 -6.74
CA ALA A 98 6.37 26.26 -5.36
C ALA A 98 4.95 26.43 -4.78
N GLY A 99 4.71 25.84 -3.62
CA GLY A 99 3.42 25.86 -2.93
C GLY A 99 2.39 24.82 -3.38
N ASP A 100 2.61 24.11 -4.50
CA ASP A 100 1.69 23.08 -4.98
C ASP A 100 1.56 21.93 -3.97
N GLN A 101 0.32 21.47 -3.73
CA GLN A 101 0.02 20.28 -2.95
C GLN A 101 -0.02 19.02 -3.81
N TYR A 102 -0.32 19.18 -5.11
CA TYR A 102 -0.53 18.11 -6.06
C TYR A 102 0.30 18.36 -7.33
N ARG A 103 0.36 17.36 -8.20
CA ARG A 103 1.17 17.37 -9.40
C ARG A 103 0.53 18.19 -10.52
N VAL A 104 1.39 18.76 -11.35
CA VAL A 104 1.03 19.24 -12.69
C VAL A 104 1.64 18.27 -13.69
N TRP A 105 0.80 17.63 -14.49
CA TRP A 105 1.19 16.70 -15.53
C TRP A 105 1.42 17.43 -16.82
N LEU A 106 2.54 17.13 -17.46
CA LEU A 106 3.05 17.86 -18.61
C LEU A 106 3.44 16.89 -19.72
N ARG A 107 3.37 17.37 -20.95
CA ARG A 107 4.00 16.70 -22.08
C ARG A 107 4.61 17.72 -23.05
N GLN A 108 5.52 17.23 -23.89
CA GLN A 108 6.20 17.97 -24.94
C GLN A 108 6.29 17.09 -26.17
N SER A 109 6.05 17.64 -27.36
CA SER A 109 6.26 16.91 -28.62
C SER A 109 7.76 16.59 -28.78
N THR A 110 8.10 15.35 -29.12
CA THR A 110 9.48 14.95 -29.47
C THR A 110 9.83 15.25 -30.92
N ILE A 111 8.84 15.64 -31.74
CA ILE A 111 9.01 15.97 -33.17
C ILE A 111 9.12 17.47 -33.35
N ASP A 112 8.39 18.25 -32.56
CA ASP A 112 8.45 19.71 -32.61
C ASP A 112 9.69 20.23 -31.87
N THR A 113 10.50 21.02 -32.56
CA THR A 113 11.73 21.62 -32.01
C THR A 113 11.49 22.84 -31.11
N SER A 114 10.23 23.22 -30.87
CA SER A 114 9.87 24.37 -30.01
C SER A 114 10.27 24.19 -28.56
N ASN A 115 10.46 22.94 -28.10
CA ASN A 115 10.77 22.58 -26.72
C ASN A 115 9.77 23.16 -25.69
N VAL A 116 8.50 23.31 -26.09
CA VAL A 116 7.45 23.82 -25.20
C VAL A 116 6.73 22.68 -24.48
N TRP A 117 6.70 22.76 -23.17
CA TRP A 117 5.87 21.89 -22.34
C TRP A 117 4.42 22.40 -22.31
N GLU A 118 3.48 21.54 -22.66
CA GLU A 118 2.04 21.79 -22.49
C GLU A 118 1.52 21.06 -21.25
N THR A 119 0.58 21.69 -20.55
CA THR A 119 -0.10 21.07 -19.41
C THR A 119 -1.15 20.09 -19.90
N LEU A 120 -1.02 18.83 -19.48
CA LEU A 120 -2.02 17.79 -19.67
C LEU A 120 -3.13 17.86 -18.63
N LEU A 121 -2.73 17.96 -17.37
CA LEU A 121 -3.64 18.00 -16.23
C LEU A 121 -2.97 18.74 -15.07
N ASN A 122 -3.72 19.61 -14.41
CA ASN A 122 -3.30 20.26 -13.17
C ASN A 122 -4.17 19.74 -12.01
N GLU A 123 -3.62 18.85 -11.20
CA GLU A 123 -4.33 18.29 -10.05
C GLU A 123 -4.71 19.38 -9.03
N ASN A 124 -3.88 20.44 -8.86
CA ASN A 124 -4.20 21.53 -7.94
C ASN A 124 -5.49 22.25 -8.33
N SER A 125 -5.73 22.43 -9.64
CA SER A 125 -6.97 23.05 -10.14
C SER A 125 -8.18 22.13 -9.93
N LEU A 126 -8.00 20.81 -10.02
CA LEU A 126 -9.07 19.83 -9.76
C LEU A 126 -9.38 19.67 -8.27
N ALA A 127 -8.39 19.89 -7.44
CA ALA A 127 -8.52 19.82 -5.97
C ALA A 127 -9.10 21.10 -5.35
N GLU A 128 -9.26 22.18 -6.14
CA GLU A 128 -9.76 23.46 -5.63
C GLU A 128 -11.18 23.32 -5.05
N GLY A 129 -11.33 23.65 -3.78
CA GLY A 129 -12.59 23.51 -3.04
C GLY A 129 -12.91 22.11 -2.52
N CYS A 130 -11.98 21.16 -2.67
CA CYS A 130 -12.09 19.82 -2.08
C CYS A 130 -11.28 19.74 -0.78
N GLU A 131 -11.83 19.12 0.25
CA GLU A 131 -11.09 18.80 1.48
C GLU A 131 -10.18 17.59 1.29
N TYR A 132 -10.53 16.70 0.37
CA TYR A 132 -9.73 15.55 -0.05
C TYR A 132 -9.65 15.51 -1.58
N PHE A 133 -8.50 15.11 -2.10
CA PHE A 133 -8.34 14.89 -3.55
C PHE A 133 -7.33 13.78 -3.83
N ARG A 134 -7.69 12.89 -4.74
CA ARG A 134 -6.83 11.84 -5.26
C ARG A 134 -7.07 11.62 -6.74
N LEU A 135 -5.99 11.63 -7.53
CA LEU A 135 -6.02 11.17 -8.92
C LEU A 135 -5.94 9.64 -8.96
N GLY A 136 -6.88 9.00 -9.65
CA GLY A 136 -6.89 7.54 -9.86
C GLY A 136 -6.17 7.16 -11.16
N ALA A 137 -6.85 7.30 -12.31
CA ALA A 137 -6.28 7.08 -13.62
C ALA A 137 -5.77 8.37 -14.25
N LEU A 138 -4.71 8.23 -15.05
CA LEU A 138 -4.26 9.24 -16.02
C LEU A 138 -3.77 8.49 -17.27
N ALA A 139 -4.55 8.46 -18.33
CA ALA A 139 -4.28 7.68 -19.52
C ALA A 139 -4.47 8.51 -20.80
N VAL A 140 -3.37 8.78 -21.49
CA VAL A 140 -3.40 9.43 -22.82
C VAL A 140 -3.73 8.38 -23.88
N SER A 141 -4.61 8.71 -24.82
CA SER A 141 -4.94 7.82 -25.94
C SER A 141 -3.73 7.57 -26.85
N PRO A 142 -3.68 6.44 -27.58
CA PRO A 142 -2.56 6.10 -28.49
C PRO A 142 -2.25 7.20 -29.52
N ASP A 143 -3.29 7.89 -30.01
CA ASP A 143 -3.14 9.00 -30.97
C ASP A 143 -2.63 10.31 -30.33
N GLY A 144 -2.46 10.34 -29.01
CA GLY A 144 -2.00 11.50 -28.25
C GLY A 144 -2.99 12.67 -28.16
N LYS A 145 -4.27 12.47 -28.54
CA LYS A 145 -5.23 13.60 -28.65
C LYS A 145 -6.21 13.67 -27.49
N LYS A 146 -6.41 12.57 -26.76
CA LYS A 146 -7.41 12.46 -25.70
C LYS A 146 -6.77 12.06 -24.40
N LEU A 147 -7.36 12.50 -23.30
CA LEU A 147 -6.95 12.16 -21.95
C LEU A 147 -8.15 11.60 -21.20
N ALA A 148 -8.00 10.39 -20.66
CA ALA A 148 -8.88 9.84 -19.64
C ALA A 148 -8.23 10.01 -18.27
N TYR A 149 -8.96 10.53 -17.30
CA TYR A 149 -8.51 10.67 -15.93
C TYR A 149 -9.66 10.43 -14.95
N SER A 150 -9.35 9.94 -13.76
CA SER A 150 -10.36 9.71 -12.73
C SER A 150 -9.95 10.33 -11.41
N THR A 151 -10.94 10.83 -10.65
CA THR A 151 -10.70 11.54 -9.38
C THR A 151 -11.60 10.99 -8.26
N ASP A 152 -11.05 10.94 -7.05
CA ASP A 152 -11.78 10.76 -5.81
C ASP A 152 -11.61 12.03 -4.96
N THR A 153 -12.74 12.61 -4.52
CA THR A 153 -12.76 13.90 -3.80
C THR A 153 -13.26 13.79 -2.36
N ASN A 154 -13.41 12.56 -1.84
CA ASN A 154 -13.88 12.34 -0.46
C ASN A 154 -13.20 11.15 0.25
N GLY A 155 -12.25 10.47 -0.39
CA GLY A 155 -11.52 9.35 0.19
C GLY A 155 -12.26 8.02 0.18
N SER A 156 -13.41 7.93 -0.54
CA SER A 156 -14.21 6.69 -0.63
C SER A 156 -13.67 5.66 -1.60
N GLU A 157 -12.62 5.98 -2.35
CA GLU A 157 -12.08 5.14 -3.44
C GLU A 157 -13.08 4.83 -4.57
N ARG A 158 -14.19 5.57 -4.64
CA ARG A 158 -15.11 5.61 -5.77
C ARG A 158 -14.74 6.78 -6.67
N PHE A 159 -14.14 6.47 -7.80
CA PHE A 159 -13.64 7.48 -8.71
C PHE A 159 -14.71 7.93 -9.70
N ILE A 160 -14.60 9.20 -10.12
CA ILE A 160 -15.35 9.76 -11.26
C ILE A 160 -14.40 9.82 -12.44
N LEU A 161 -14.69 9.05 -13.49
CA LEU A 161 -13.90 9.01 -14.72
C LEU A 161 -14.39 10.05 -15.71
N GLN A 162 -13.48 10.84 -16.25
CA GLN A 162 -13.71 11.86 -17.28
C GLN A 162 -12.78 11.62 -18.46
N VAL A 163 -13.27 11.96 -19.67
CA VAL A 163 -12.49 11.91 -20.89
C VAL A 163 -12.59 13.23 -21.61
N ILE A 164 -11.44 13.83 -21.95
CA ILE A 164 -11.35 15.14 -22.60
C ILE A 164 -10.52 15.07 -23.88
N GLU A 165 -10.80 16.00 -24.82
CA GLU A 165 -9.88 16.35 -25.90
C GLU A 165 -8.78 17.25 -25.36
N ILE A 166 -7.50 16.86 -25.51
CA ILE A 166 -6.39 17.58 -24.90
C ILE A 166 -6.26 19.00 -25.44
N ALA A 167 -6.43 19.19 -26.76
CA ALA A 167 -6.23 20.49 -27.40
C ALA A 167 -7.24 21.56 -26.98
N SER A 168 -8.47 21.19 -26.72
CA SER A 168 -9.56 22.10 -26.36
C SER A 168 -9.95 22.09 -24.89
N GLY A 169 -9.61 21.00 -24.16
CA GLY A 169 -10.09 20.73 -22.81
C GLY A 169 -11.57 20.32 -22.76
N ASN A 170 -12.23 20.14 -23.90
CA ASN A 170 -13.65 19.80 -23.94
C ASN A 170 -13.88 18.35 -23.54
N ALA A 171 -14.93 18.12 -22.73
CA ALA A 171 -15.36 16.77 -22.39
C ALA A 171 -15.88 16.02 -23.64
N LEU A 172 -15.43 14.79 -23.81
CA LEU A 172 -15.85 13.89 -24.89
C LEU A 172 -16.96 12.93 -24.46
N THR A 173 -17.15 12.74 -23.17
CA THR A 173 -18.20 11.91 -22.59
C THR A 173 -18.83 12.59 -21.39
N THR A 174 -20.03 12.15 -20.99
CA THR A 174 -20.51 12.41 -19.64
C THR A 174 -19.59 11.72 -18.63
N PRO A 175 -19.35 12.30 -17.43
CA PRO A 175 -18.61 11.63 -16.37
C PRO A 175 -19.18 10.26 -16.03
N ILE A 176 -18.34 9.30 -15.72
CA ILE A 176 -18.71 7.95 -15.29
C ILE A 176 -18.41 7.85 -13.80
N GLU A 177 -19.45 7.63 -13.02
CA GLU A 177 -19.35 7.48 -11.57
C GLU A 177 -19.04 6.05 -11.14
N ASN A 178 -18.59 5.88 -9.91
CA ASN A 178 -18.30 4.57 -9.30
C ASN A 178 -17.24 3.74 -10.05
N CYS A 179 -16.25 4.40 -10.64
CA CYS A 179 -15.14 3.72 -11.29
C CYS A 179 -14.09 3.24 -10.27
N ALA A 180 -13.38 2.16 -10.62
CA ALA A 180 -12.25 1.65 -9.84
C ALA A 180 -10.88 2.23 -10.25
N GLY A 181 -10.87 3.40 -10.87
CA GLY A 181 -9.67 4.21 -11.10
C GLY A 181 -8.75 3.80 -12.25
N SER A 182 -9.04 2.78 -13.06
CA SER A 182 -8.20 2.36 -14.20
C SER A 182 -8.91 2.47 -15.54
N VAL A 183 -8.14 2.72 -16.62
CA VAL A 183 -8.62 2.84 -18.00
C VAL A 183 -7.64 2.20 -18.96
N VAL A 184 -8.15 1.47 -19.96
CA VAL A 184 -7.37 0.92 -21.08
C VAL A 184 -7.96 1.40 -22.41
N TRP A 185 -7.20 2.19 -23.14
CA TRP A 185 -7.58 2.65 -24.49
C TRP A 185 -7.46 1.50 -25.52
N ASN A 186 -8.42 1.42 -26.46
CA ASN A 186 -8.23 0.61 -27.64
C ASN A 186 -7.16 1.22 -28.57
N ALA A 187 -6.69 0.45 -29.55
CA ALA A 187 -5.62 0.88 -30.44
C ALA A 187 -6.00 2.11 -31.30
N ASP A 188 -7.25 2.21 -31.71
CA ASP A 188 -7.77 3.28 -32.59
C ASP A 188 -8.09 4.58 -31.84
N SER A 189 -7.98 4.59 -30.51
CA SER A 189 -8.28 5.77 -29.69
C SER A 189 -9.73 6.26 -29.77
N ASP A 190 -10.66 5.43 -30.18
CA ASP A 190 -12.08 5.75 -30.32
C ASP A 190 -12.98 5.09 -29.27
N GLY A 191 -12.37 4.37 -28.30
CA GLY A 191 -13.03 3.77 -27.18
C GLY A 191 -12.04 3.29 -26.11
N PHE A 192 -12.57 2.94 -24.96
CA PHE A 192 -11.77 2.51 -23.82
C PHE A 192 -12.53 1.53 -22.93
N ALA A 193 -11.79 0.64 -22.29
CA ALA A 193 -12.29 -0.23 -21.21
C ALA A 193 -12.05 0.43 -19.85
N TYR A 194 -12.97 0.21 -18.92
CA TYR A 194 -12.92 0.71 -17.55
C TYR A 194 -13.64 -0.26 -16.61
N ARG A 195 -13.44 -0.09 -15.30
CA ARG A 195 -14.06 -0.92 -14.26
C ARG A 195 -15.04 -0.13 -13.43
N LEU A 196 -16.13 -0.78 -13.03
CA LEU A 196 -17.06 -0.26 -12.02
C LEU A 196 -16.94 -1.04 -10.72
N VAL A 197 -17.17 -0.34 -9.63
CA VAL A 197 -17.38 -0.93 -8.31
C VAL A 197 -18.88 -1.04 -8.02
N ASN A 198 -19.29 -2.13 -7.40
CA ASN A 198 -20.67 -2.36 -6.99
C ASN A 198 -21.03 -1.60 -5.71
N GLU A 199 -22.22 -1.84 -5.17
CA GLU A 199 -22.70 -1.18 -3.94
C GLU A 199 -21.79 -1.47 -2.75
N ASN A 200 -21.15 -2.64 -2.70
CA ASN A 200 -20.24 -3.09 -1.67
C ASN A 200 -18.76 -2.76 -1.95
N TRP A 201 -18.46 -1.76 -2.80
CA TRP A 201 -17.09 -1.34 -3.16
C TRP A 201 -16.24 -2.40 -3.86
N ARG A 202 -16.85 -3.42 -4.45
CA ARG A 202 -16.13 -4.49 -5.16
C ARG A 202 -16.03 -4.14 -6.64
N PRO A 203 -14.85 -4.13 -7.25
CA PRO A 203 -14.68 -4.00 -8.70
C PRO A 203 -15.13 -5.31 -9.37
N ASP A 204 -16.41 -5.42 -9.69
CA ASP A 204 -17.03 -6.63 -10.21
C ASP A 204 -17.28 -6.61 -11.72
N LYS A 205 -17.14 -5.44 -12.38
CA LYS A 205 -17.44 -5.29 -13.81
C LYS A 205 -16.35 -4.59 -14.58
N ALA A 206 -16.09 -5.12 -15.79
CA ALA A 206 -15.34 -4.45 -16.84
C ALA A 206 -16.30 -4.09 -17.99
N LEU A 207 -16.27 -2.84 -18.44
CA LEU A 207 -17.10 -2.32 -19.52
C LEU A 207 -16.24 -1.64 -20.59
N TYR A 208 -16.78 -1.52 -21.79
CA TYR A 208 -16.21 -0.77 -22.89
C TYR A 208 -17.14 0.37 -23.26
N ARG A 209 -16.58 1.58 -23.40
CA ARG A 209 -17.28 2.76 -23.93
C ARG A 209 -16.69 3.19 -25.26
N SER A 210 -17.54 3.31 -26.29
CA SER A 210 -17.18 3.88 -27.56
C SER A 210 -17.36 5.42 -27.52
N LEU A 211 -16.40 6.17 -28.04
CA LEU A 211 -16.53 7.61 -28.25
C LEU A 211 -17.35 7.95 -29.51
N LEU A 212 -17.67 6.96 -30.35
CA LEU A 212 -18.52 7.11 -31.52
C LEU A 212 -20.03 7.08 -31.17
N GLY A 213 -20.34 6.81 -29.89
CA GLY A 213 -21.71 6.72 -29.36
C GLY A 213 -22.17 5.30 -29.13
N GLY A 214 -23.38 5.15 -28.57
CA GLY A 214 -23.95 3.89 -28.14
C GLY A 214 -23.88 3.70 -26.63
N ASP A 215 -24.52 2.62 -26.17
CA ASP A 215 -24.46 2.20 -24.76
C ASP A 215 -23.13 1.48 -24.46
N ASP A 216 -22.73 1.48 -23.19
CA ASP A 216 -21.56 0.76 -22.76
C ASP A 216 -21.76 -0.75 -22.90
N ALA A 217 -20.78 -1.43 -23.49
CA ALA A 217 -20.80 -2.86 -23.65
C ALA A 217 -20.15 -3.54 -22.42
N LEU A 218 -20.84 -4.53 -21.86
CA LEU A 218 -20.27 -5.37 -20.81
C LEU A 218 -19.19 -6.27 -21.41
N LEU A 219 -17.96 -6.16 -20.90
CA LEU A 219 -16.86 -7.05 -21.24
C LEU A 219 -16.83 -8.27 -20.34
N TYR A 220 -16.87 -8.07 -19.04
CA TYR A 220 -16.82 -9.13 -18.05
C TYR A 220 -17.57 -8.71 -16.79
N GLN A 221 -18.23 -9.68 -16.17
CA GLN A 221 -18.82 -9.53 -14.84
C GLN A 221 -18.41 -10.72 -13.98
N GLU A 222 -17.92 -10.42 -12.79
CA GLU A 222 -17.63 -11.40 -11.75
C GLU A 222 -18.86 -11.60 -10.88
N GLU A 223 -19.24 -12.86 -10.71
CA GLU A 223 -20.42 -13.25 -9.91
C GLU A 223 -20.03 -13.66 -8.48
N ASP A 224 -18.75 -13.96 -8.25
CA ASP A 224 -18.24 -14.35 -6.94
C ASP A 224 -17.73 -13.13 -6.18
N ASP A 225 -18.37 -12.83 -5.06
CA ASP A 225 -18.06 -11.68 -4.22
C ASP A 225 -16.64 -11.70 -3.61
N ALA A 226 -15.98 -12.85 -3.61
CA ALA A 226 -14.60 -13.00 -3.14
C ALA A 226 -13.57 -12.59 -4.20
N PHE A 227 -13.97 -12.33 -5.45
CA PHE A 227 -13.06 -12.05 -6.55
C PHE A 227 -13.23 -10.64 -7.10
N PHE A 228 -12.11 -9.96 -7.35
CA PHE A 228 -12.10 -8.62 -7.94
C PHE A 228 -11.61 -8.65 -9.38
N VAL A 229 -12.28 -7.87 -10.23
CA VAL A 229 -11.92 -7.70 -11.64
C VAL A 229 -10.79 -6.68 -11.78
N GLY A 230 -9.75 -7.05 -12.53
CA GLY A 230 -8.64 -6.20 -12.95
C GLY A 230 -8.64 -5.96 -14.47
N LEU A 231 -8.08 -4.82 -14.90
CA LEU A 231 -7.78 -4.55 -16.30
C LEU A 231 -6.32 -4.11 -16.42
N GLY A 232 -5.61 -4.68 -17.39
CA GLY A 232 -4.23 -4.35 -17.69
C GLY A 232 -3.93 -4.42 -19.18
N LEU A 233 -2.88 -3.71 -19.60
CA LEU A 233 -2.35 -3.77 -20.96
C LEU A 233 -1.01 -4.50 -20.91
N SER A 234 -0.76 -5.43 -21.84
CA SER A 234 0.56 -6.05 -21.98
C SER A 234 1.63 -5.00 -22.27
N GLN A 235 2.88 -5.27 -21.89
CA GLN A 235 4.02 -4.40 -22.21
C GLN A 235 4.20 -4.20 -23.73
N SER A 236 3.85 -5.21 -24.53
CA SER A 236 3.81 -5.12 -26.00
C SER A 236 2.72 -4.19 -26.52
N GLU A 237 1.75 -3.81 -25.68
CA GLU A 237 0.53 -3.06 -26.03
C GLU A 237 -0.37 -3.77 -27.08
N GLN A 238 -0.21 -5.06 -27.28
CA GLN A 238 -1.01 -5.82 -28.24
C GLN A 238 -2.26 -6.44 -27.62
N LEU A 239 -2.19 -6.78 -26.33
CA LEU A 239 -3.29 -7.44 -25.61
C LEU A 239 -3.78 -6.59 -24.43
N MET A 240 -5.10 -6.61 -24.21
CA MET A 240 -5.68 -6.23 -22.94
C MET A 240 -6.00 -7.50 -22.14
N PHE A 241 -5.53 -7.54 -20.91
CA PHE A 241 -5.86 -8.59 -19.94
C PHE A 241 -7.05 -8.17 -19.08
N ILE A 242 -7.94 -9.12 -18.84
CA ILE A 242 -9.02 -9.06 -17.85
C ILE A 242 -8.67 -10.12 -16.80
N THR A 243 -8.39 -9.69 -15.60
CA THR A 243 -8.07 -10.59 -14.50
C THR A 243 -9.23 -10.67 -13.51
N SER A 244 -9.42 -11.83 -12.91
CA SER A 244 -10.29 -12.00 -11.75
C SER A 244 -9.51 -12.77 -10.69
N GLY A 245 -9.48 -12.27 -9.46
CA GLY A 245 -8.65 -12.87 -8.42
C GLY A 245 -8.99 -12.38 -7.02
N ASP A 246 -8.60 -13.22 -6.06
CA ASP A 246 -8.47 -12.90 -4.65
C ASP A 246 -6.97 -12.84 -4.25
N HIS A 247 -6.63 -13.02 -2.98
CA HIS A 247 -5.24 -12.97 -2.49
C HIS A 247 -4.40 -14.20 -2.84
N VAL A 248 -4.98 -15.31 -3.27
CA VAL A 248 -4.29 -16.60 -3.48
C VAL A 248 -4.74 -17.36 -4.72
N THR A 249 -5.72 -16.82 -5.46
CA THR A 249 -6.29 -17.46 -6.64
C THR A 249 -6.48 -16.42 -7.73
N SER A 250 -6.10 -16.74 -8.96
CA SER A 250 -6.28 -15.85 -10.10
C SER A 250 -6.79 -16.56 -11.34
N GLU A 251 -7.44 -15.80 -12.21
CA GLU A 251 -7.89 -16.19 -13.53
C GLU A 251 -7.62 -15.04 -14.50
N VAL A 252 -7.06 -15.33 -15.68
CA VAL A 252 -6.69 -14.32 -16.67
C VAL A 252 -7.32 -14.66 -18.01
N ARG A 253 -8.02 -13.66 -18.57
CA ARG A 253 -8.50 -13.62 -19.94
C ARG A 253 -7.79 -12.53 -20.71
N PHE A 254 -7.76 -12.65 -22.04
CA PHE A 254 -7.26 -11.57 -22.88
C PHE A 254 -8.10 -11.35 -24.14
N VAL A 255 -7.96 -10.15 -24.68
CA VAL A 255 -8.48 -9.76 -26.00
C VAL A 255 -7.42 -8.93 -26.74
N PRO A 256 -7.42 -8.94 -28.11
CA PRO A 256 -6.60 -8.01 -28.87
C PRO A 256 -6.95 -6.55 -28.54
N ARG A 257 -5.95 -5.70 -28.27
CA ARG A 257 -6.18 -4.28 -28.04
C ARG A 257 -6.85 -3.57 -29.23
N ALA A 258 -6.63 -4.07 -30.44
CA ALA A 258 -7.25 -3.56 -31.65
C ALA A 258 -8.78 -3.77 -31.66
N ASN A 259 -9.29 -4.75 -30.92
CA ASN A 259 -10.72 -5.01 -30.80
C ASN A 259 -11.06 -5.50 -29.39
N LEU A 260 -11.35 -4.56 -28.48
CA LEU A 260 -11.69 -4.88 -27.08
C LEU A 260 -13.04 -5.61 -26.92
N LEU A 261 -13.86 -5.67 -27.98
CA LEU A 261 -15.12 -6.39 -28.04
C LEU A 261 -14.98 -7.80 -28.66
N ALA A 262 -13.76 -8.23 -28.97
CA ALA A 262 -13.52 -9.58 -29.44
C ALA A 262 -13.92 -10.64 -28.40
N GLU A 263 -14.12 -11.87 -28.86
CA GLU A 263 -14.28 -13.01 -27.96
C GLU A 263 -13.05 -13.14 -27.05
N GLN A 264 -13.30 -13.30 -25.75
CA GLN A 264 -12.24 -13.39 -24.75
C GLN A 264 -11.65 -14.78 -24.73
N GLU A 265 -10.34 -14.87 -24.77
CA GLU A 265 -9.61 -16.12 -24.57
C GLU A 265 -9.23 -16.29 -23.11
N LEU A 266 -9.68 -17.38 -22.48
CA LEU A 266 -9.30 -17.78 -21.13
C LEU A 266 -7.99 -18.57 -21.20
N ILE A 267 -6.98 -18.12 -20.45
CA ILE A 267 -5.68 -18.80 -20.41
C ILE A 267 -5.77 -20.04 -19.52
N GLN A 268 -6.19 -19.87 -18.27
CA GLN A 268 -6.45 -20.96 -17.34
C GLN A 268 -7.56 -20.56 -16.38
N GLY A 269 -8.56 -21.44 -16.23
CA GLY A 269 -9.63 -21.26 -15.23
C GLY A 269 -9.09 -21.34 -13.81
N ARG A 270 -9.77 -20.63 -12.92
CA ARG A 270 -9.37 -20.56 -11.52
C ARG A 270 -9.37 -21.92 -10.83
N ARG A 271 -8.38 -22.13 -9.98
CA ARG A 271 -8.26 -23.24 -9.04
C ARG A 271 -7.82 -22.66 -7.71
N GLU A 272 -8.46 -23.04 -6.64
CA GLU A 272 -8.11 -22.56 -5.30
C GLU A 272 -6.59 -22.70 -5.03
N GLY A 273 -5.97 -21.62 -4.60
CA GLY A 273 -4.54 -21.55 -4.32
C GLY A 273 -3.63 -21.46 -5.55
N HIS A 274 -4.18 -21.41 -6.77
CA HIS A 274 -3.40 -21.22 -7.98
C HIS A 274 -3.37 -19.76 -8.38
N GLU A 275 -2.22 -19.16 -8.17
CA GLU A 275 -1.91 -17.80 -8.60
C GLU A 275 -1.08 -17.83 -9.87
N TYR A 276 -1.46 -17.01 -10.85
CA TYR A 276 -0.65 -16.76 -12.03
C TYR A 276 -0.94 -15.38 -12.63
N ASP A 277 0.07 -14.81 -13.25
CA ASP A 277 -0.01 -13.60 -14.06
C ASP A 277 0.72 -13.79 -15.39
N VAL A 278 0.41 -12.93 -16.36
CA VAL A 278 0.76 -13.15 -17.76
C VAL A 278 1.26 -11.86 -18.39
N GLU A 279 2.33 -11.98 -19.19
CA GLU A 279 2.82 -10.97 -20.10
C GLU A 279 2.87 -11.49 -21.54
N HIS A 280 2.80 -10.57 -22.50
CA HIS A 280 2.88 -10.90 -23.92
C HIS A 280 4.20 -10.39 -24.52
N GLN A 281 4.93 -11.29 -25.19
CA GLN A 281 6.11 -10.97 -25.98
C GLN A 281 5.88 -11.28 -27.45
N GLY A 282 5.50 -10.27 -28.22
CA GLY A 282 5.18 -10.41 -29.64
C GLY A 282 4.90 -9.07 -30.30
N ASP A 283 4.88 -9.07 -31.65
CA ASP A 283 4.66 -7.87 -32.47
C ASP A 283 3.18 -7.67 -32.88
N SER A 284 2.36 -8.69 -32.70
CA SER A 284 0.91 -8.62 -32.90
C SER A 284 0.20 -9.51 -31.89
N ALA A 285 -1.09 -9.32 -31.74
CA ALA A 285 -1.92 -10.13 -30.83
C ALA A 285 -1.94 -11.64 -31.16
N GLU A 286 -1.64 -12.00 -32.41
CA GLU A 286 -1.68 -13.40 -32.88
C GLU A 286 -0.31 -14.06 -32.89
N THR A 287 0.77 -13.29 -32.69
CA THR A 287 2.16 -13.79 -32.83
C THR A 287 2.96 -13.61 -31.54
N GLY A 288 4.03 -14.40 -31.42
CA GLY A 288 4.88 -14.37 -30.25
C GLY A 288 4.48 -15.42 -29.22
N ARG A 289 4.66 -15.10 -27.96
CA ARG A 289 4.44 -16.00 -26.83
C ARG A 289 3.87 -15.25 -25.62
N LEU A 290 3.20 -15.98 -24.77
CA LEU A 290 2.88 -15.55 -23.41
C LEU A 290 4.01 -16.00 -22.48
N ILE A 291 4.37 -15.13 -21.57
CA ILE A 291 5.25 -15.42 -20.43
C ILE A 291 4.35 -15.46 -19.19
N ILE A 292 4.41 -16.56 -18.46
CA ILE A 292 3.45 -16.84 -17.37
C ILE A 292 4.22 -17.11 -16.09
N ARG A 293 4.03 -16.30 -15.08
CA ARG A 293 4.48 -16.59 -13.72
C ARG A 293 3.37 -17.37 -13.01
N SER A 294 3.70 -18.51 -12.40
CA SER A 294 2.69 -19.36 -11.77
C SER A 294 3.27 -20.15 -10.59
N ASN A 295 2.47 -20.28 -9.50
CA ASN A 295 2.83 -21.10 -8.34
C ASN A 295 2.42 -22.57 -8.47
N ARG A 296 2.02 -23.03 -9.66
CA ARG A 296 1.46 -24.39 -9.86
C ARG A 296 2.40 -25.54 -9.45
N ASN A 297 3.73 -25.37 -9.56
CA ASN A 297 4.70 -26.39 -9.19
C ASN A 297 5.52 -26.00 -7.96
N HIS A 298 5.78 -24.70 -7.76
CA HIS A 298 6.59 -24.21 -6.67
C HIS A 298 5.95 -22.97 -6.01
N PRO A 299 5.83 -22.88 -4.68
CA PRO A 299 5.21 -21.75 -4.00
C PRO A 299 5.92 -20.40 -4.25
N ASN A 300 7.25 -20.41 -4.49
CA ASN A 300 8.01 -19.22 -4.87
C ASN A 300 7.91 -18.88 -6.36
N PHE A 301 6.94 -19.45 -7.06
CA PHE A 301 6.61 -19.33 -8.47
C PHE A 301 7.69 -19.85 -9.42
N ASP A 302 7.21 -20.35 -10.54
CA ASP A 302 7.98 -20.67 -11.75
C ASP A 302 7.61 -19.67 -12.84
N LEU A 303 8.49 -19.54 -13.84
CA LEU A 303 8.20 -18.82 -15.05
C LEU A 303 8.08 -19.81 -16.22
N PHE A 304 7.00 -19.68 -16.96
CA PHE A 304 6.71 -20.49 -18.14
C PHE A 304 6.59 -19.63 -19.38
N GLU A 305 6.68 -20.27 -20.53
CA GLU A 305 6.33 -19.68 -21.82
C GLU A 305 5.37 -20.59 -22.58
N THR A 306 4.53 -19.99 -23.44
CA THR A 306 3.69 -20.71 -24.37
C THR A 306 3.45 -19.89 -25.63
N PRO A 307 3.44 -20.48 -26.85
CA PRO A 307 3.15 -19.73 -28.07
C PRO A 307 1.69 -19.26 -28.08
N MET A 308 1.42 -18.11 -28.72
CA MET A 308 0.06 -17.57 -28.87
C MET A 308 -0.92 -18.54 -29.56
N ALA A 309 -0.42 -19.50 -30.33
CA ALA A 309 -1.25 -20.53 -30.98
C ALA A 309 -1.77 -21.63 -30.03
N SER A 310 -1.28 -21.71 -28.80
CA SER A 310 -1.59 -22.78 -27.83
C SER A 310 -1.41 -22.24 -26.41
N THR A 311 -2.41 -21.51 -25.91
CA THR A 311 -2.31 -20.79 -24.63
C THR A 311 -2.67 -21.63 -23.40
N GLU A 312 -3.28 -22.80 -23.61
CA GLU A 312 -3.70 -23.73 -22.56
C GLU A 312 -2.52 -24.24 -21.71
N GLU A 313 -2.76 -24.49 -20.44
CA GLU A 313 -1.76 -24.87 -19.42
C GLU A 313 -0.92 -26.10 -19.83
N ALA A 314 -1.49 -27.04 -20.60
CA ALA A 314 -0.79 -28.22 -21.09
C ALA A 314 0.38 -27.87 -22.03
N SER A 315 0.35 -26.71 -22.66
CA SER A 315 1.36 -26.21 -23.60
C SER A 315 2.46 -25.39 -22.93
N TRP A 316 2.34 -25.07 -21.64
CA TRP A 316 3.32 -24.25 -20.91
C TRP A 316 4.65 -24.98 -20.75
N GLN A 317 5.70 -24.38 -21.25
CA GLN A 317 7.07 -24.88 -21.12
C GLN A 317 7.82 -24.08 -20.04
N MET A 318 8.58 -24.80 -19.21
CA MET A 318 9.36 -24.17 -18.14
C MET A 318 10.46 -23.29 -18.74
N LEU A 319 10.45 -22.01 -18.36
CA LEU A 319 11.48 -21.04 -18.75
C LEU A 319 12.48 -20.80 -17.61
N LEU A 320 11.98 -20.58 -16.40
CA LEU A 320 12.79 -20.39 -15.20
C LEU A 320 12.12 -21.10 -14.02
N PRO A 321 12.75 -22.12 -13.40
CA PRO A 321 12.19 -22.81 -12.26
C PRO A 321 12.32 -21.94 -10.99
N GLY A 322 11.29 -21.95 -10.16
CA GLY A 322 11.34 -21.45 -8.80
C GLY A 322 12.12 -22.38 -7.88
N ASP A 323 12.68 -21.84 -6.83
CA ASP A 323 13.31 -22.62 -5.77
C ASP A 323 13.12 -21.97 -4.38
N ALA A 324 13.62 -22.64 -3.35
CA ALA A 324 13.43 -22.18 -1.97
C ALA A 324 14.13 -20.84 -1.65
N ASN A 325 15.13 -20.43 -2.45
CA ASN A 325 15.94 -19.24 -2.21
C ASN A 325 15.62 -18.08 -3.17
N HIS A 326 14.95 -18.37 -4.27
CA HIS A 326 14.59 -17.40 -5.31
C HIS A 326 13.07 -17.25 -5.36
N TYR A 327 12.57 -16.16 -4.83
CA TYR A 327 11.17 -15.82 -4.91
C TYR A 327 10.91 -14.93 -6.11
N LEU A 328 10.15 -15.43 -7.07
CA LEU A 328 9.75 -14.72 -8.27
C LEU A 328 8.60 -13.76 -7.94
N MET A 329 8.88 -12.46 -7.81
CA MET A 329 7.86 -11.45 -7.47
C MET A 329 7.07 -10.98 -8.68
N GLY A 330 7.69 -10.89 -9.86
CA GLY A 330 7.05 -10.40 -11.06
C GLY A 330 7.96 -10.47 -12.29
N HIS A 331 7.41 -10.14 -13.44
CA HIS A 331 8.16 -10.11 -14.69
C HIS A 331 7.61 -9.08 -15.67
N VAL A 332 8.43 -8.61 -16.60
CA VAL A 332 8.04 -7.74 -17.71
C VAL A 332 8.73 -8.22 -18.98
N ALA A 333 7.98 -8.36 -20.07
CA ALA A 333 8.51 -8.81 -21.34
C ALA A 333 8.72 -7.65 -22.31
N PHE A 334 9.97 -7.34 -22.64
CA PHE A 334 10.36 -6.43 -23.71
C PHE A 334 10.62 -7.20 -25.02
N ALA A 335 10.74 -6.51 -26.14
CA ALA A 335 10.92 -7.14 -27.45
C ALA A 335 12.10 -8.13 -27.47
N ASP A 336 13.24 -7.73 -26.91
CA ASP A 336 14.50 -8.48 -26.98
C ASP A 336 15.00 -8.93 -25.58
N ALA A 337 14.23 -8.72 -24.53
CA ALA A 337 14.62 -9.11 -23.18
C ALA A 337 13.40 -9.44 -22.30
N LEU A 338 13.63 -10.30 -21.33
CA LEU A 338 12.73 -10.55 -20.22
C LEU A 338 13.38 -9.99 -18.95
N VAL A 339 12.65 -9.20 -18.22
CA VAL A 339 13.05 -8.67 -16.91
C VAL A 339 12.30 -9.43 -15.84
N VAL A 340 13.03 -10.00 -14.90
CA VAL A 340 12.47 -10.80 -13.81
C VAL A 340 12.80 -10.11 -12.48
N CYS A 341 11.77 -9.79 -11.71
CA CYS A 341 11.90 -9.26 -10.37
C CYS A 341 11.96 -10.41 -9.37
N LEU A 342 13.04 -10.50 -8.62
CA LEU A 342 13.34 -11.57 -7.69
C LEU A 342 13.53 -11.02 -6.28
N ARG A 343 13.27 -11.85 -5.27
CA ARG A 343 13.77 -11.64 -3.92
C ARG A 343 14.64 -12.81 -3.51
N ILE A 344 15.90 -12.51 -3.19
CA ILE A 344 16.92 -13.50 -2.83
C ILE A 344 17.49 -13.14 -1.47
N ASN A 345 17.37 -14.03 -0.49
CA ASN A 345 17.80 -13.79 0.90
C ASN A 345 17.20 -12.49 1.49
N GLY A 346 15.96 -12.15 1.11
CA GLY A 346 15.25 -10.95 1.56
C GLY A 346 15.76 -9.64 0.96
N LEU A 347 16.41 -9.68 -0.20
CA LEU A 347 16.85 -8.52 -0.98
C LEU A 347 16.22 -8.56 -2.37
N ASP A 348 15.66 -7.44 -2.80
CA ASP A 348 15.12 -7.28 -4.13
C ASP A 348 16.25 -7.32 -5.17
N GLN A 349 16.04 -8.03 -6.25
CA GLN A 349 17.00 -8.16 -7.35
C GLN A 349 16.28 -8.14 -8.70
N ILE A 350 16.96 -7.62 -9.69
CA ILE A 350 16.46 -7.57 -11.08
C ILE A 350 17.37 -8.44 -11.95
N GLN A 351 16.79 -9.47 -12.53
CA GLN A 351 17.45 -10.35 -13.50
C GLN A 351 17.02 -9.96 -14.92
N ILE A 352 17.99 -9.85 -15.81
CA ILE A 352 17.77 -9.65 -17.24
C ILE A 352 18.07 -10.96 -17.96
N VAL A 353 17.16 -11.38 -18.83
CA VAL A 353 17.34 -12.52 -19.76
C VAL A 353 17.16 -12.01 -21.18
N SER A 354 18.24 -12.00 -21.98
CA SER A 354 18.23 -11.51 -23.36
C SER A 354 19.06 -12.45 -24.24
N GLY A 355 18.39 -13.21 -25.10
CA GLY A 355 19.03 -14.29 -25.87
C GLY A 355 19.71 -15.32 -24.97
N ASP A 356 21.01 -15.54 -25.18
CA ASP A 356 21.81 -16.45 -24.35
C ASP A 356 22.42 -15.77 -23.09
N ASP A 357 22.28 -14.44 -22.94
CA ASP A 357 22.76 -13.70 -21.77
C ASP A 357 21.71 -13.69 -20.67
N SER A 358 22.13 -14.06 -19.47
CA SER A 358 21.31 -13.95 -18.27
C SER A 358 22.17 -13.45 -17.11
N HIS A 359 21.78 -12.32 -16.51
CA HIS A 359 22.53 -11.75 -15.40
C HIS A 359 21.61 -10.97 -14.44
N ILE A 360 22.06 -10.85 -13.20
CA ILE A 360 21.46 -9.99 -12.17
C ILE A 360 22.16 -8.63 -12.19
N ILE A 361 21.42 -7.55 -12.05
CA ILE A 361 21.98 -6.21 -11.93
C ILE A 361 22.59 -6.05 -10.53
N GLU A 362 23.87 -5.70 -10.48
CA GLU A 362 24.59 -5.49 -9.21
C GLU A 362 24.45 -4.06 -8.71
N PHE A 363 24.20 -3.92 -7.40
CA PHE A 363 24.17 -2.64 -6.69
C PHE A 363 25.24 -2.59 -5.59
N PRO A 364 25.77 -1.40 -5.26
CA PRO A 364 26.96 -1.29 -4.39
C PRO A 364 26.68 -1.51 -2.90
N GLU A 365 25.42 -1.41 -2.45
CA GLU A 365 25.07 -1.55 -1.04
C GLU A 365 24.64 -2.96 -0.67
N PRO A 366 24.92 -3.43 0.55
CA PRO A 366 24.57 -4.79 0.98
C PRO A 366 23.08 -4.94 1.36
N ALA A 367 22.36 -3.84 1.59
CA ALA A 367 20.93 -3.82 1.91
C ALA A 367 20.28 -2.62 1.21
N TYR A 368 19.33 -2.90 0.32
CA TYR A 368 18.64 -1.91 -0.50
C TYR A 368 17.27 -2.45 -0.92
N SER A 369 16.47 -1.58 -1.51
CA SER A 369 15.30 -1.94 -2.30
C SER A 369 15.48 -1.41 -3.71
N VAL A 370 15.11 -2.21 -4.70
CA VAL A 370 15.08 -1.82 -6.11
C VAL A 370 13.78 -2.28 -6.75
N ASP A 371 13.20 -1.41 -7.55
CA ASP A 371 11.96 -1.65 -8.25
C ASP A 371 12.04 -1.13 -9.69
N LEU A 372 11.12 -1.54 -10.53
CA LEU A 372 11.03 -1.01 -11.89
C LEU A 372 10.48 0.42 -11.85
N GLY A 373 11.17 1.33 -12.53
CA GLY A 373 10.67 2.67 -12.80
C GLY A 373 9.68 2.69 -13.97
N THR A 374 9.46 3.87 -14.53
CA THR A 374 8.57 4.04 -15.69
C THR A 374 9.23 3.55 -16.99
N ASN A 375 8.77 2.42 -17.51
CA ASN A 375 9.29 1.74 -18.70
C ASN A 375 8.21 1.57 -19.79
N PRO A 376 7.76 2.64 -20.47
CA PRO A 376 6.58 2.57 -21.34
C PRO A 376 6.86 1.94 -22.72
N ASN A 377 8.12 1.80 -23.13
CA ASN A 377 8.49 1.38 -24.48
C ASN A 377 8.85 -0.12 -24.51
N TYR A 378 8.06 -0.88 -25.26
CA TYR A 378 8.30 -2.30 -25.49
C TYR A 378 9.65 -2.58 -26.21
N ARG A 379 9.98 -1.72 -27.19
CA ARG A 379 11.24 -1.81 -27.92
C ARG A 379 12.27 -0.85 -27.35
N THR A 380 13.11 -1.35 -26.47
CA THR A 380 14.18 -0.62 -25.81
C THR A 380 15.31 -1.56 -25.45
N SER A 381 16.51 -1.04 -25.21
CA SER A 381 17.60 -1.74 -24.52
C SER A 381 17.87 -1.15 -23.13
N THR A 382 17.07 -0.19 -22.71
CA THR A 382 17.26 0.54 -21.46
C THR A 382 16.11 0.26 -20.50
N LEU A 383 16.45 -0.13 -19.29
CA LEU A 383 15.53 -0.35 -18.19
C LEU A 383 15.67 0.77 -17.16
N ARG A 384 14.57 1.44 -16.88
CA ARG A 384 14.52 2.41 -15.77
C ARG A 384 14.23 1.72 -14.47
N LEU A 385 15.02 2.07 -13.44
CA LEU A 385 14.96 1.49 -12.10
C LEU A 385 14.75 2.60 -11.05
N ALA A 386 14.03 2.28 -9.99
CA ALA A 386 13.92 3.05 -8.77
C ALA A 386 14.69 2.34 -7.65
N TYR A 387 15.69 3.00 -7.10
CA TYR A 387 16.59 2.43 -6.08
C TYR A 387 16.58 3.25 -4.81
N THR A 388 16.69 2.62 -3.67
CA THR A 388 16.81 3.28 -2.37
C THR A 388 17.43 2.32 -1.34
N SER A 389 17.98 2.88 -0.26
CA SER A 389 18.31 2.14 0.98
C SER A 389 17.91 2.96 2.18
N MET A 390 18.10 2.47 3.42
CA MET A 390 17.79 3.28 4.61
C MET A 390 18.65 4.55 4.73
N VAL A 391 19.77 4.62 3.99
CA VAL A 391 20.71 5.77 4.00
C VAL A 391 20.90 6.41 2.61
N THR A 392 20.50 5.74 1.54
CA THR A 392 20.60 6.29 0.19
C THR A 392 19.23 6.81 -0.28
N PRO A 393 19.09 8.14 -0.53
CA PRO A 393 17.87 8.74 -1.05
C PRO A 393 17.39 8.06 -2.33
N HIS A 394 16.08 8.15 -2.60
CA HIS A 394 15.49 7.60 -3.82
C HIS A 394 16.25 8.07 -5.06
N THR A 395 16.74 7.12 -5.83
CA THR A 395 17.55 7.35 -7.02
C THR A 395 16.93 6.67 -8.21
N VAL A 396 16.77 7.41 -9.29
CA VAL A 396 16.32 6.87 -10.58
C VAL A 396 17.54 6.57 -11.43
N PHE A 397 17.64 5.32 -11.88
CA PHE A 397 18.67 4.87 -12.80
C PHE A 397 18.09 4.46 -14.15
N ASP A 398 18.89 4.60 -15.21
CA ASP A 398 18.73 3.85 -16.45
C ASP A 398 19.82 2.79 -16.53
N TYR A 399 19.43 1.56 -16.82
CA TYR A 399 20.32 0.42 -17.04
C TYR A 399 20.23 -0.04 -18.47
N ASP A 400 21.34 0.02 -19.21
CA ASP A 400 21.45 -0.53 -20.55
C ASP A 400 21.91 -1.98 -20.45
N TRP A 401 21.04 -2.94 -20.81
CA TRP A 401 21.35 -4.35 -20.64
C TRP A 401 22.30 -4.92 -21.73
N GLN A 402 22.56 -4.19 -22.82
CA GLN A 402 23.55 -4.58 -23.82
C GLN A 402 24.97 -4.23 -23.35
N THR A 403 25.16 -3.04 -22.80
CA THR A 403 26.45 -2.55 -22.32
C THR A 403 26.68 -2.83 -20.83
N LYS A 404 25.64 -3.21 -20.10
CA LYS A 404 25.60 -3.39 -18.63
C LYS A 404 25.95 -2.11 -17.86
N ALA A 405 25.67 -0.95 -18.47
CA ALA A 405 25.94 0.35 -17.88
C ALA A 405 24.74 0.82 -17.04
N LEU A 406 25.00 1.19 -15.77
CA LEU A 406 24.05 1.80 -14.87
C LEU A 406 24.32 3.31 -14.79
N THR A 407 23.33 4.13 -15.16
CA THR A 407 23.44 5.59 -15.19
C THR A 407 22.44 6.23 -14.26
N SER A 408 22.92 7.01 -13.28
CA SER A 408 22.07 7.78 -12.39
C SER A 408 21.49 8.98 -13.14
N LEU A 409 20.16 9.11 -13.13
CA LEU A 409 19.44 10.20 -13.77
C LEU A 409 18.98 11.27 -12.78
N LYS A 410 18.54 10.83 -11.59
CA LYS A 410 18.06 11.73 -10.55
C LYS A 410 18.26 11.07 -9.19
N VAL A 411 18.78 11.86 -8.25
CA VAL A 411 18.80 11.54 -6.82
C VAL A 411 17.82 12.48 -6.14
N GLN A 412 16.99 11.95 -5.24
CA GLN A 412 16.08 12.77 -4.44
C GLN A 412 16.84 13.86 -3.70
N GLU A 413 16.48 15.11 -3.93
CA GLU A 413 17.05 16.25 -3.23
C GLU A 413 16.46 16.34 -1.81
N ILE A 414 17.33 16.59 -0.84
CA ILE A 414 16.94 16.85 0.54
C ILE A 414 17.38 18.28 0.89
N PRO A 415 16.51 19.28 0.73
CA PRO A 415 16.83 20.65 1.12
C PRO A 415 17.23 20.74 2.59
N GLY A 416 18.17 21.63 2.89
CA GLY A 416 18.75 21.75 4.23
C GLY A 416 19.97 20.88 4.47
N GLY A 417 20.27 19.98 3.52
CA GLY A 417 21.44 19.09 3.54
C GLY A 417 21.14 17.73 4.14
N TYR A 418 21.79 16.72 3.60
CA TYR A 418 21.79 15.34 4.06
C TYR A 418 23.12 14.70 3.69
N GLU A 419 23.77 14.10 4.67
CA GLU A 419 25.03 13.38 4.48
C GLU A 419 24.83 11.92 4.91
N ALA A 420 24.82 10.99 3.94
CA ALA A 420 24.61 9.56 4.22
C ALA A 420 25.61 9.00 5.24
N SER A 421 26.85 9.55 5.27
CA SER A 421 27.90 9.18 6.23
C SER A 421 27.62 9.55 7.69
N ASP A 422 26.59 10.35 7.95
CA ASP A 422 26.14 10.68 9.31
C ASP A 422 25.19 9.61 9.89
N TYR A 423 24.75 8.67 9.07
CA TYR A 423 23.83 7.63 9.48
C TYR A 423 24.42 6.23 9.26
N VAL A 424 24.07 5.33 10.16
CA VAL A 424 24.51 3.93 10.14
C VAL A 424 23.28 3.05 9.94
N SER A 425 23.31 2.25 8.88
CA SER A 425 22.29 1.22 8.59
C SER A 425 22.84 -0.16 8.96
N GLU A 426 22.03 -0.95 9.62
CA GLU A 426 22.38 -2.30 10.07
C GLU A 426 21.25 -3.27 9.69
N ARG A 427 21.60 -4.52 9.37
CA ARG A 427 20.65 -5.61 9.16
C ARG A 427 20.92 -6.69 10.19
N LEU A 428 19.98 -6.92 11.09
CA LEU A 428 20.06 -7.86 12.19
C LEU A 428 19.29 -9.14 11.85
N GLN A 429 19.65 -10.24 12.52
CA GLN A 429 18.93 -11.50 12.52
C GLN A 429 18.46 -11.76 13.94
N VAL A 430 17.17 -11.63 14.17
CA VAL A 430 16.54 -11.86 15.47
C VAL A 430 16.13 -13.31 15.57
N ILE A 431 16.52 -14.00 16.64
CA ILE A 431 16.06 -15.36 16.91
C ILE A 431 14.72 -15.26 17.66
N ALA A 432 13.63 -15.58 16.99
CA ALA A 432 12.31 -15.65 17.60
C ALA A 432 12.21 -16.82 18.58
N ARG A 433 11.19 -16.79 19.45
CA ARG A 433 10.95 -17.80 20.50
C ARG A 433 10.80 -19.23 20.01
N ASP A 434 10.42 -19.40 18.74
CA ASP A 434 10.31 -20.71 18.08
C ASP A 434 11.59 -21.12 17.32
N GLY A 435 12.65 -20.32 17.40
CA GLY A 435 13.93 -20.54 16.74
C GLY A 435 14.00 -19.98 15.31
N THR A 436 12.94 -19.34 14.80
CA THR A 436 12.92 -18.72 13.48
C THR A 436 13.83 -17.48 13.46
N HIS A 437 14.59 -17.29 12.40
CA HIS A 437 15.44 -16.13 12.20
C HIS A 437 14.65 -15.03 11.49
N VAL A 438 14.24 -14.00 12.24
CA VAL A 438 13.47 -12.85 11.73
C VAL A 438 14.44 -11.72 11.34
N PRO A 439 14.47 -11.28 10.09
CA PRO A 439 15.28 -10.13 9.70
C PRO A 439 14.72 -8.84 10.31
N MET A 440 15.61 -7.93 10.69
CA MET A 440 15.28 -6.59 11.12
C MET A 440 16.28 -5.60 10.53
N SER A 441 15.77 -4.57 9.85
CA SER A 441 16.59 -3.48 9.30
C SER A 441 16.49 -2.28 10.22
N LEU A 442 17.60 -1.61 10.52
CA LEU A 442 17.58 -0.40 11.33
C LEU A 442 18.53 0.68 10.81
N VAL A 443 18.22 1.93 11.17
CA VAL A 443 19.07 3.09 10.91
C VAL A 443 19.10 4.00 12.13
N ARG A 444 20.25 4.60 12.38
CA ARG A 444 20.47 5.58 13.46
C ARG A 444 21.49 6.64 13.03
N HIS A 445 21.45 7.79 13.65
CA HIS A 445 22.55 8.74 13.52
C HIS A 445 23.83 8.13 14.15
N LYS A 446 25.01 8.37 13.56
CA LYS A 446 26.30 7.78 14.00
C LYS A 446 26.65 8.10 15.46
N ASP A 447 26.19 9.25 15.96
CA ASP A 447 26.45 9.71 17.33
C ASP A 447 25.42 9.15 18.34
N THR A 448 24.37 8.49 17.89
CA THR A 448 23.41 7.80 18.76
C THR A 448 24.09 6.65 19.48
N LEU A 449 24.16 6.74 20.80
CA LEU A 449 24.86 5.75 21.63
C LEU A 449 24.02 4.48 21.81
N VAL A 450 24.62 3.35 21.51
CA VAL A 450 24.07 2.03 21.84
C VAL A 450 24.46 1.68 23.26
N ASN A 451 23.71 2.19 24.25
CA ASN A 451 24.00 2.07 25.67
C ASN A 451 22.75 1.71 26.52
N GLY A 452 21.70 1.17 25.88
CA GLY A 452 20.45 0.77 26.51
C GLY A 452 19.46 1.92 26.77
N ASN A 453 19.70 3.13 26.25
CA ASN A 453 18.86 4.30 26.53
C ASN A 453 18.31 5.03 25.31
N ALA A 454 18.72 4.69 24.09
CA ALA A 454 18.19 5.33 22.91
C ALA A 454 16.67 5.07 22.80
N PRO A 455 15.86 6.08 22.52
CA PRO A 455 14.47 5.83 22.10
C PRO A 455 14.48 5.10 20.75
N VAL A 456 13.58 4.16 20.57
CA VAL A 456 13.43 3.38 19.33
C VAL A 456 12.07 3.65 18.74
N TYR A 457 12.00 3.78 17.42
CA TYR A 457 10.75 3.65 16.65
C TYR A 457 10.81 2.34 15.87
N LEU A 458 10.02 1.35 16.28
CA LEU A 458 9.91 0.04 15.64
C LEU A 458 8.63 -0.01 14.82
N TYR A 459 8.76 -0.28 13.53
CA TYR A 459 7.66 -0.39 12.57
C TYR A 459 7.49 -1.83 12.08
N GLY A 460 6.24 -2.23 11.79
CA GLY A 460 5.93 -3.52 11.18
C GLY A 460 4.56 -3.55 10.51
N TYR A 461 4.36 -4.54 9.64
CA TYR A 461 3.11 -4.77 8.93
C TYR A 461 2.65 -6.23 9.04
N GLY A 462 3.25 -7.14 8.28
CA GLY A 462 3.15 -8.58 8.43
C GLY A 462 1.82 -9.20 7.98
N ALA A 463 1.27 -8.80 6.84
CA ALA A 463 0.10 -9.40 6.24
C ALA A 463 0.18 -9.34 4.70
N TYR A 464 -0.64 -10.14 4.02
CA TYR A 464 -0.84 -10.16 2.56
C TYR A 464 0.42 -10.44 1.73
N GLY A 465 1.45 -11.01 2.32
CA GLY A 465 2.73 -11.13 1.65
C GLY A 465 3.37 -9.77 1.31
N HIS A 466 3.04 -8.72 2.07
CA HIS A 466 3.58 -7.39 1.84
C HIS A 466 4.84 -7.16 2.68
N ALA A 467 6.01 -7.27 2.07
CA ALA A 467 7.27 -6.89 2.69
C ALA A 467 7.39 -5.37 2.82
N ILE A 468 7.91 -4.89 3.94
CA ILE A 468 8.25 -3.48 4.13
C ILE A 468 9.69 -3.26 3.69
N PRO A 469 9.93 -2.53 2.58
CA PRO A 469 11.28 -2.34 2.07
C PRO A 469 12.13 -1.45 3.00
N PRO A 470 13.43 -1.71 3.15
CA PRO A 470 14.35 -0.87 3.90
C PRO A 470 14.70 0.41 3.10
N SER A 471 13.69 1.28 2.93
CA SER A 471 13.77 2.48 2.08
C SER A 471 14.20 3.71 2.85
N PHE A 472 14.77 4.68 2.13
CA PHE A 472 15.08 6.01 2.65
C PHE A 472 13.81 6.79 3.00
N SER A 473 13.84 7.45 4.15
CA SER A 473 12.80 8.39 4.54
C SER A 473 13.40 9.68 5.07
N SER A 474 13.25 10.78 4.33
CA SER A 474 13.65 12.10 4.83
C SER A 474 12.86 12.54 6.07
N ASN A 475 11.70 11.92 6.31
CA ASN A 475 10.86 12.23 7.47
C ASN A 475 11.47 11.69 8.77
N VAL A 476 11.98 10.46 8.74
CA VAL A 476 12.58 9.80 9.91
C VAL A 476 13.80 10.55 10.44
N ILE A 477 14.49 11.35 9.61
CA ILE A 477 15.63 12.17 10.00
C ILE A 477 15.29 13.04 11.23
N SER A 478 14.08 13.58 11.34
CA SER A 478 13.66 14.36 12.51
C SER A 478 13.76 13.60 13.84
N LEU A 479 13.54 12.28 13.80
CA LEU A 479 13.72 11.41 14.97
C LEU A 479 15.19 11.00 15.14
N LEU A 480 15.87 10.64 14.05
CA LEU A 480 17.27 10.19 14.08
C LEU A 480 18.18 11.29 14.65
N ASP A 481 17.98 12.54 14.25
CA ASP A 481 18.73 13.71 14.74
C ASP A 481 18.47 14.02 16.23
N ARG A 482 17.38 13.43 16.79
CA ARG A 482 17.03 13.48 18.22
C ARG A 482 17.43 12.20 18.97
N GLY A 483 18.32 11.41 18.38
CA GLY A 483 18.89 10.22 19.01
C GLY A 483 18.02 8.96 18.95
N PHE A 484 16.94 8.95 18.17
CA PHE A 484 16.18 7.74 17.94
C PHE A 484 16.96 6.73 17.07
N VAL A 485 16.63 5.47 17.26
CA VAL A 485 16.88 4.39 16.31
C VAL A 485 15.56 4.11 15.60
N PHE A 486 15.55 4.07 14.29
CA PHE A 486 14.39 3.59 13.49
C PHE A 486 14.66 2.17 13.04
N ALA A 487 13.70 1.28 13.27
CA ALA A 487 13.82 -0.13 12.91
C ALA A 487 12.55 -0.65 12.22
N ILE A 488 12.73 -1.56 11.26
CA ILE A 488 11.66 -2.28 10.57
C ILE A 488 11.81 -3.76 10.91
N ALA A 489 10.81 -4.34 11.56
CA ALA A 489 10.73 -5.77 11.80
C ALA A 489 10.11 -6.47 10.58
N HIS A 490 10.88 -7.31 9.88
CA HIS A 490 10.43 -8.07 8.71
C HIS A 490 9.75 -9.36 9.16
N VAL A 491 8.61 -9.21 9.83
CA VAL A 491 7.89 -10.30 10.49
C VAL A 491 7.20 -11.22 9.50
N ARG A 492 6.93 -12.48 9.90
CA ARG A 492 6.11 -13.41 9.11
C ARG A 492 4.74 -12.82 8.80
N GLY A 493 4.18 -13.19 7.65
CA GLY A 493 2.99 -12.58 7.06
C GLY A 493 3.31 -11.58 5.96
N GLY A 494 4.53 -11.00 5.94
CA GLY A 494 5.16 -10.44 4.74
C GLY A 494 5.76 -11.55 3.85
N ASP A 495 6.33 -11.17 2.71
CA ASP A 495 7.04 -12.09 1.80
C ASP A 495 8.56 -11.85 1.78
N ASP A 496 9.09 -11.21 2.82
CA ASP A 496 10.51 -10.80 2.90
C ASP A 496 11.48 -11.94 2.62
N LEU A 497 11.17 -13.16 3.04
CA LEU A 497 11.96 -14.36 2.76
C LEU A 497 11.29 -15.33 1.78
N GLY A 498 10.33 -14.87 0.98
CA GLY A 498 9.60 -15.65 -0.01
C GLY A 498 8.20 -16.07 0.46
N TYR A 499 7.51 -16.84 -0.38
CA TYR A 499 6.11 -17.20 -0.15
C TYR A 499 5.86 -17.96 1.17
N HIS A 500 6.82 -18.80 1.59
CA HIS A 500 6.72 -19.50 2.87
C HIS A 500 6.69 -18.56 4.07
N TRP A 501 7.32 -17.37 3.96
CA TRP A 501 7.30 -16.35 5.00
C TRP A 501 5.92 -15.74 5.15
N TYR A 502 5.24 -15.52 4.03
CA TYR A 502 3.85 -15.10 3.97
C TYR A 502 2.92 -16.13 4.63
N THR A 503 2.97 -17.38 4.18
CA THR A 503 2.06 -18.43 4.69
C THR A 503 2.29 -18.76 6.16
N ALA A 504 3.50 -18.53 6.68
CA ALA A 504 3.82 -18.72 8.09
C ALA A 504 3.28 -17.60 9.02
N GLY A 505 2.60 -16.58 8.49
CA GLY A 505 2.01 -15.47 9.27
C GLY A 505 0.54 -15.21 8.96
N LYS A 506 -0.18 -16.14 8.32
CA LYS A 506 -1.61 -16.00 8.01
C LYS A 506 -2.44 -17.16 8.53
N LEU A 507 -3.77 -17.05 8.46
CA LEU A 507 -4.71 -18.08 8.92
C LEU A 507 -4.33 -18.59 10.33
N GLN A 508 -4.26 -19.89 10.54
CA GLN A 508 -3.89 -20.54 11.83
C GLN A 508 -2.45 -20.24 12.28
N GLN A 509 -1.65 -19.54 11.49
CA GLN A 509 -0.29 -19.11 11.80
C GLN A 509 -0.17 -17.61 12.14
N ARG A 510 -1.29 -16.88 12.15
CA ARG A 510 -1.31 -15.40 12.31
C ARG A 510 -0.55 -14.92 13.54
N THR A 511 -0.62 -15.62 14.67
CA THR A 511 0.05 -15.24 15.90
C THR A 511 1.59 -15.25 15.81
N ASN A 512 2.18 -15.91 14.80
CA ASN A 512 3.62 -15.83 14.56
C ASN A 512 4.07 -14.41 14.25
N THR A 513 3.28 -13.63 13.51
CA THR A 513 3.54 -12.23 13.21
C THR A 513 3.71 -11.40 14.47
N PHE A 514 2.80 -11.55 15.42
CA PHE A 514 2.82 -10.82 16.69
C PHE A 514 4.01 -11.23 17.55
N ASN A 515 4.28 -12.54 17.59
CA ASN A 515 5.40 -13.10 18.34
C ASN A 515 6.74 -12.60 17.79
N ASP A 516 6.92 -12.59 16.48
CA ASP A 516 8.11 -12.07 15.80
C ASP A 516 8.37 -10.60 16.16
N PHE A 517 7.31 -9.77 16.14
CA PHE A 517 7.43 -8.35 16.46
C PHE A 517 7.82 -8.11 17.92
N VAL A 518 7.19 -8.82 18.85
CA VAL A 518 7.55 -8.76 20.29
C VAL A 518 8.98 -9.24 20.51
N ASP A 519 9.41 -10.28 19.82
CA ASP A 519 10.77 -10.82 19.95
C ASP A 519 11.81 -9.88 19.33
N CYS A 520 11.47 -9.16 18.24
CA CYS A 520 12.28 -8.05 17.72
C CYS A 520 12.45 -6.92 18.75
N ALA A 521 11.37 -6.50 19.41
CA ALA A 521 11.44 -5.49 20.48
C ALA A 521 12.33 -5.94 21.64
N LYS A 522 12.21 -7.20 22.08
CA LYS A 522 13.08 -7.78 23.13
C LYS A 522 14.53 -7.88 22.72
N HIS A 523 14.80 -8.19 21.45
CA HIS A 523 16.16 -8.22 20.90
C HIS A 523 16.82 -6.83 20.96
N LEU A 524 16.12 -5.78 20.55
CA LEU A 524 16.63 -4.40 20.67
C LEU A 524 17.00 -4.02 22.12
N ILE A 525 16.26 -4.55 23.10
CA ILE A 525 16.57 -4.37 24.53
C ILE A 525 17.79 -5.18 24.93
N SER A 526 17.86 -6.47 24.60
CA SER A 526 18.96 -7.36 24.98
C SER A 526 20.29 -6.96 24.37
N ASP A 527 20.28 -6.45 23.14
CA ASP A 527 21.47 -6.00 22.43
C ASP A 527 21.90 -4.57 22.79
N GLY A 528 21.19 -3.95 23.76
CA GLY A 528 21.58 -2.69 24.35
C GLY A 528 21.30 -1.45 23.49
N TYR A 529 20.41 -1.52 22.50
CA TYR A 529 19.94 -0.33 21.80
C TYR A 529 19.05 0.52 22.71
N THR A 530 18.14 -0.11 23.45
CA THR A 530 17.11 0.55 24.22
C THR A 530 16.73 -0.24 25.48
N ARG A 531 15.66 0.16 26.15
CA ARG A 531 15.05 -0.55 27.29
C ARG A 531 13.52 -0.56 27.20
N ALA A 532 12.89 -1.43 27.98
CA ALA A 532 11.43 -1.45 28.10
C ALA A 532 10.87 -0.06 28.47
N GLY A 533 9.76 0.31 27.85
CA GLY A 533 9.13 1.63 27.99
C GLY A 533 9.80 2.75 27.17
N LYS A 534 10.84 2.46 26.38
CA LYS A 534 11.48 3.41 25.45
C LYS A 534 11.36 3.01 23.97
N ILE A 535 10.42 2.14 23.65
CA ILE A 535 10.12 1.74 22.28
C ILE A 535 8.76 2.35 21.88
N ALA A 536 8.77 3.25 20.89
CA ALA A 536 7.58 3.60 20.14
C ALA A 536 7.33 2.53 19.09
N ILE A 537 6.07 2.16 18.87
CA ILE A 537 5.69 1.26 17.79
C ILE A 537 4.64 1.92 16.90
N GLY A 538 4.67 1.59 15.60
CA GLY A 538 3.72 2.12 14.62
C GLY A 538 3.35 1.10 13.56
N GLY A 539 2.11 1.18 13.10
CA GLY A 539 1.58 0.38 12.02
C GLY A 539 0.19 0.83 11.59
N GLY A 540 -0.13 0.62 10.31
CA GLY A 540 -1.42 1.00 9.74
C GLY A 540 -2.17 -0.20 9.16
N SER A 541 -3.53 -0.12 9.10
CA SER A 541 -4.36 -1.16 8.51
C SER A 541 -4.13 -2.52 9.22
N ALA A 542 -3.72 -3.57 8.52
CA ALA A 542 -3.28 -4.83 9.12
C ALA A 542 -2.05 -4.66 10.05
N GLY A 543 -1.16 -3.68 9.77
CA GLY A 543 -0.12 -3.28 10.72
C GLY A 543 -0.69 -2.65 12.00
N GLY A 544 -1.86 -2.05 11.92
CA GLY A 544 -2.62 -1.57 13.09
C GLY A 544 -3.21 -2.72 13.92
N GLU A 545 -3.62 -3.81 13.28
CA GLU A 545 -3.98 -5.06 13.98
C GLU A 545 -2.78 -5.61 14.74
N LEU A 546 -1.59 -5.65 14.09
CA LEU A 546 -0.34 -6.00 14.75
C LEU A 546 -0.11 -5.14 15.99
N MET A 547 -0.27 -3.82 15.90
CA MET A 547 -0.12 -2.92 17.06
C MET A 547 -1.10 -3.29 18.18
N GLY A 548 -2.38 -3.51 17.84
CA GLY A 548 -3.41 -3.90 18.79
C GLY A 548 -3.14 -5.23 19.48
N ALA A 549 -2.66 -6.24 18.74
CA ALA A 549 -2.32 -7.55 19.27
C ALA A 549 -1.10 -7.49 20.21
N VAL A 550 -0.03 -6.79 19.85
CA VAL A 550 1.19 -6.77 20.69
C VAL A 550 1.04 -5.94 21.95
N VAL A 551 0.20 -4.90 21.96
CA VAL A 551 -0.08 -4.15 23.20
C VAL A 551 -0.97 -4.93 24.17
N ASN A 552 -1.79 -5.87 23.68
CA ASN A 552 -2.48 -6.82 24.54
C ASN A 552 -1.50 -7.87 25.12
N GLN A 553 -0.49 -8.29 24.33
CA GLN A 553 0.44 -9.37 24.67
C GLN A 553 1.59 -8.92 25.61
N ALA A 554 2.18 -7.75 25.35
CA ALA A 554 3.41 -7.29 26.02
C ALA A 554 3.45 -5.75 26.19
N PRO A 555 2.42 -5.16 26.82
CA PRO A 555 2.29 -3.70 26.93
C PRO A 555 3.47 -3.01 27.61
N GLU A 556 4.16 -3.72 28.52
CA GLU A 556 5.28 -3.20 29.32
C GLU A 556 6.54 -2.89 28.49
N LEU A 557 6.64 -3.41 27.27
CA LEU A 557 7.78 -3.16 26.40
C LEU A 557 7.72 -1.76 25.77
N PHE A 558 6.51 -1.25 25.55
CA PHE A 558 6.27 -0.07 24.72
C PHE A 558 6.03 1.20 25.52
N GLY A 559 6.58 2.30 25.06
CA GLY A 559 6.43 3.63 25.68
C GLY A 559 5.47 4.55 24.94
N ALA A 560 5.17 4.26 23.68
CA ALA A 560 4.18 4.94 22.85
C ALA A 560 3.73 4.05 21.69
N VAL A 561 2.50 4.24 21.22
CA VAL A 561 1.92 3.47 20.11
C VAL A 561 1.20 4.41 19.15
N ALA A 562 1.46 4.27 17.86
CA ALA A 562 0.67 4.89 16.80
C ALA A 562 0.00 3.80 15.96
N ALA A 563 -1.32 3.76 15.99
CA ALA A 563 -2.12 2.80 15.22
C ALA A 563 -2.99 3.56 14.22
N HIS A 564 -2.63 3.48 12.93
CA HIS A 564 -3.30 4.21 11.87
C HIS A 564 -4.33 3.33 11.17
N VAL A 565 -5.58 3.80 11.09
CA VAL A 565 -6.71 3.09 10.47
C VAL A 565 -6.68 1.59 10.80
N PRO A 566 -6.56 1.20 12.10
CA PRO A 566 -6.17 -0.14 12.49
C PRO A 566 -7.30 -1.15 12.33
N PHE A 567 -6.99 -2.29 11.71
CA PHE A 567 -7.87 -3.44 11.58
C PHE A 567 -7.94 -4.23 12.89
N VAL A 568 -8.73 -3.76 13.86
CA VAL A 568 -8.69 -4.24 15.26
C VAL A 568 -9.93 -5.00 15.71
N ASP A 569 -11.02 -4.95 14.96
CA ASP A 569 -12.26 -5.72 15.22
C ASP A 569 -12.38 -6.91 14.27
N VAL A 570 -11.29 -7.66 14.16
CA VAL A 570 -11.06 -8.69 13.13
C VAL A 570 -12.20 -9.70 13.07
N LEU A 571 -12.60 -10.24 14.20
CA LEU A 571 -13.68 -11.25 14.26
C LEU A 571 -15.01 -10.67 13.77
N THR A 572 -15.42 -9.51 14.26
CA THR A 572 -16.71 -8.92 13.89
C THR A 572 -16.74 -8.54 12.42
N THR A 573 -15.65 -8.01 11.89
CA THR A 573 -15.52 -7.65 10.48
C THR A 573 -15.57 -8.91 9.58
N MET A 574 -14.85 -9.97 9.93
CA MET A 574 -14.86 -11.22 9.16
C MET A 574 -16.19 -12.01 9.28
N LEU A 575 -17.02 -11.72 10.27
CA LEU A 575 -18.38 -12.24 10.40
C LEU A 575 -19.43 -11.48 9.56
N ASN A 576 -19.04 -10.38 8.91
CA ASN A 576 -19.94 -9.56 8.11
C ASN A 576 -19.59 -9.59 6.60
N PRO A 577 -20.22 -10.51 5.82
CA PRO A 577 -19.91 -10.66 4.40
C PRO A 577 -20.37 -9.48 3.52
N ASP A 578 -21.19 -8.58 4.06
CA ASP A 578 -21.66 -7.40 3.33
C ASP A 578 -20.64 -6.25 3.32
N LEU A 579 -19.58 -6.33 4.15
CA LEU A 579 -18.52 -5.33 4.12
C LEU A 579 -17.65 -5.49 2.84
N PRO A 580 -17.06 -4.39 2.36
CA PRO A 580 -16.39 -4.35 1.06
C PRO A 580 -15.37 -5.45 0.83
N LEU A 581 -14.50 -5.70 1.79
CA LEU A 581 -13.38 -6.61 1.62
C LEU A 581 -13.60 -8.01 2.21
N THR A 582 -14.58 -8.21 3.10
CA THR A 582 -14.68 -9.41 3.93
C THR A 582 -14.61 -10.74 3.16
N PRO A 583 -15.36 -11.00 2.07
CA PRO A 583 -15.23 -12.28 1.37
C PRO A 583 -13.85 -12.48 0.73
N MET A 584 -13.25 -11.43 0.18
CA MET A 584 -11.92 -11.48 -0.42
C MET A 584 -10.81 -11.70 0.63
N GLU A 585 -11.07 -11.32 1.87
CA GLU A 585 -10.13 -11.39 2.99
C GLU A 585 -10.11 -12.76 3.70
N TRP A 586 -11.12 -13.60 3.49
CA TRP A 586 -11.15 -14.93 4.14
C TRP A 586 -9.94 -15.81 3.83
N PRO A 587 -9.33 -15.79 2.64
CA PRO A 587 -8.09 -16.51 2.40
C PRO A 587 -6.89 -16.02 3.23
N GLU A 588 -6.94 -14.79 3.76
CA GLU A 588 -5.91 -14.23 4.64
C GLU A 588 -6.17 -14.53 6.12
N TRP A 589 -7.41 -14.27 6.58
CA TRP A 589 -7.77 -14.31 7.99
C TRP A 589 -8.49 -15.60 8.42
N GLY A 590 -9.20 -16.24 7.49
CA GLY A 590 -10.13 -17.35 7.75
C GLY A 590 -11.59 -16.92 7.63
N ASN A 591 -12.47 -17.86 7.38
CA ASN A 591 -13.93 -17.65 7.34
C ASN A 591 -14.57 -18.09 8.67
N PRO A 592 -14.82 -17.18 9.63
CA PRO A 592 -15.39 -17.54 10.93
C PRO A 592 -16.88 -17.85 10.89
N ILE A 593 -17.56 -17.66 9.73
CA ILE A 593 -18.98 -17.98 9.57
C ILE A 593 -19.16 -19.48 9.41
N ASP A 594 -18.37 -20.10 8.55
CA ASP A 594 -18.49 -21.50 8.17
C ASP A 594 -17.53 -22.41 8.93
N ASP A 595 -16.43 -21.86 9.47
CA ASP A 595 -15.38 -22.59 10.17
C ASP A 595 -15.29 -22.18 11.65
N GLU A 596 -15.74 -23.10 12.54
CA GLU A 596 -15.72 -22.91 13.99
C GLU A 596 -14.29 -22.79 14.54
N GLU A 597 -13.30 -23.48 13.94
CA GLU A 597 -11.90 -23.41 14.35
C GLU A 597 -11.33 -22.02 14.02
N ALA A 598 -11.60 -21.52 12.82
CA ALA A 598 -11.23 -20.15 12.41
C ALA A 598 -11.87 -19.11 13.34
N PHE A 599 -13.16 -19.27 13.69
CA PHE A 599 -13.84 -18.39 14.62
C PHE A 599 -13.12 -18.32 15.99
N HIS A 600 -12.83 -19.47 16.60
CA HIS A 600 -12.17 -19.52 17.90
C HIS A 600 -10.73 -19.00 17.84
N TYR A 601 -10.00 -19.33 16.76
CA TYR A 601 -8.63 -18.87 16.59
C TYR A 601 -8.59 -17.34 16.41
N MET A 602 -9.40 -16.79 15.53
CA MET A 602 -9.49 -15.36 15.28
C MET A 602 -9.86 -14.58 16.54
N ARG A 603 -10.86 -15.09 17.30
CA ARG A 603 -11.25 -14.51 18.60
C ARG A 603 -10.10 -14.47 19.59
N SER A 604 -9.18 -15.44 19.53
CA SER A 604 -8.06 -15.54 20.48
C SER A 604 -7.00 -14.46 20.31
N TYR A 605 -6.98 -13.75 19.17
CA TYR A 605 -6.01 -12.69 18.89
C TYR A 605 -6.63 -11.35 18.47
N SER A 606 -7.88 -11.31 18.02
CA SER A 606 -8.56 -10.07 17.60
C SER A 606 -8.40 -8.99 18.67
N PRO A 607 -7.78 -7.84 18.33
CA PRO A 607 -7.38 -6.87 19.35
C PRO A 607 -8.52 -6.37 20.22
N VAL A 608 -9.70 -6.09 19.64
CA VAL A 608 -10.89 -5.69 20.42
C VAL A 608 -11.31 -6.77 21.37
N ASP A 609 -11.32 -8.05 20.95
CA ASP A 609 -11.75 -9.17 21.79
C ASP A 609 -10.82 -9.41 22.97
N GLN A 610 -9.52 -9.19 22.79
CA GLN A 610 -8.48 -9.46 23.77
C GLN A 610 -8.16 -8.29 24.71
N VAL A 611 -8.87 -7.17 24.62
CA VAL A 611 -8.73 -6.08 25.60
C VAL A 611 -9.07 -6.58 27.01
N CYS A 612 -8.13 -6.42 27.95
CA CYS A 612 -8.28 -6.87 29.33
C CYS A 612 -7.87 -5.78 30.33
N ALA A 613 -8.17 -6.03 31.62
CA ALA A 613 -7.83 -5.12 32.71
C ALA A 613 -6.33 -5.18 33.01
N GLN A 614 -5.55 -4.35 32.32
CA GLN A 614 -4.10 -4.19 32.50
C GLN A 614 -3.68 -2.76 32.21
N ASN A 615 -2.42 -2.43 32.44
CA ASN A 615 -1.83 -1.16 32.04
C ASN A 615 -1.46 -1.20 30.57
N TYR A 616 -1.88 -0.19 29.80
CA TYR A 616 -1.51 0.00 28.40
C TYR A 616 -0.57 1.19 28.25
N PRO A 617 0.33 1.19 27.26
CA PRO A 617 1.15 2.36 26.96
C PRO A 617 0.31 3.54 26.47
N PRO A 618 0.85 4.76 26.42
CA PRO A 618 0.23 5.87 25.69
C PRO A 618 -0.04 5.50 24.23
N MET A 619 -1.24 5.82 23.72
CA MET A 619 -1.68 5.39 22.38
C MET A 619 -2.31 6.56 21.60
N LEU A 620 -1.90 6.67 20.33
CA LEU A 620 -2.49 7.52 19.32
C LEU A 620 -3.13 6.62 18.25
N VAL A 621 -4.44 6.75 18.07
CA VAL A 621 -5.22 5.97 17.10
C VAL A 621 -5.84 6.93 16.10
N THR A 622 -5.74 6.62 14.80
CA THR A 622 -6.37 7.43 13.74
C THR A 622 -7.41 6.62 12.97
N ALA A 623 -8.39 7.31 12.41
CA ALA A 623 -9.45 6.73 11.59
C ALA A 623 -9.81 7.67 10.43
N GLY A 624 -10.38 7.14 9.36
CA GLY A 624 -11.03 7.90 8.29
C GLY A 624 -12.53 7.62 8.28
N LEU A 625 -13.37 8.65 8.26
CA LEU A 625 -14.83 8.48 8.28
C LEU A 625 -15.33 7.76 7.01
N ASN A 626 -14.68 8.02 5.87
CA ASN A 626 -15.04 7.50 4.56
C ASN A 626 -14.20 6.26 4.15
N ASP A 627 -13.50 5.64 5.10
CA ASP A 627 -12.62 4.50 4.84
C ASP A 627 -13.43 3.25 4.46
N PRO A 628 -13.32 2.74 3.21
CA PRO A 628 -14.04 1.54 2.78
C PRO A 628 -13.29 0.24 3.11
N ARG A 629 -12.03 0.32 3.55
CA ARG A 629 -11.16 -0.85 3.81
C ARG A 629 -11.21 -1.27 5.26
N VAL A 630 -10.96 -0.31 6.15
CA VAL A 630 -11.09 -0.48 7.60
C VAL A 630 -12.08 0.57 8.10
N THR A 631 -13.26 0.14 8.42
CA THR A 631 -14.34 1.04 8.79
C THR A 631 -14.03 1.83 10.05
N TYR A 632 -14.43 3.11 10.10
CA TYR A 632 -14.13 4.04 11.19
C TYR A 632 -14.56 3.53 12.58
N TRP A 633 -15.55 2.65 12.64
CA TRP A 633 -16.02 2.11 13.91
C TRP A 633 -15.10 1.09 14.54
N GLU A 634 -14.22 0.41 13.79
CA GLU A 634 -13.26 -0.51 14.37
C GLU A 634 -12.32 0.19 15.37
N PRO A 635 -11.54 1.22 14.96
CA PRO A 635 -10.73 1.98 15.91
C PRO A 635 -11.56 2.68 16.98
N ALA A 636 -12.77 3.18 16.67
CA ALA A 636 -13.63 3.83 17.64
C ALA A 636 -14.12 2.88 18.74
N LYS A 637 -14.56 1.67 18.39
CA LYS A 637 -14.93 0.60 19.33
C LYS A 637 -13.74 0.16 20.19
N TRP A 638 -12.58 -0.01 19.55
CA TRP A 638 -11.37 -0.40 20.27
C TRP A 638 -10.96 0.63 21.32
N VAL A 639 -10.93 1.90 20.97
CA VAL A 639 -10.63 3.00 21.91
C VAL A 639 -11.66 3.07 23.03
N ALA A 640 -12.96 2.95 22.72
CA ALA A 640 -14.02 2.94 23.73
C ALA A 640 -13.85 1.79 24.73
N LYS A 641 -13.55 0.56 24.23
CA LYS A 641 -13.33 -0.62 25.07
C LYS A 641 -12.05 -0.51 25.91
N LEU A 642 -10.95 -0.06 25.32
CA LEU A 642 -9.71 0.20 26.04
C LEU A 642 -9.91 1.19 27.18
N ARG A 643 -10.55 2.33 26.91
CA ARG A 643 -10.78 3.39 27.90
C ARG A 643 -11.63 2.91 29.07
N TYR A 644 -12.61 2.06 28.82
CA TYR A 644 -13.43 1.46 29.86
C TYR A 644 -12.67 0.42 30.70
N THR A 645 -11.72 -0.31 30.10
CA THR A 645 -11.16 -1.55 30.67
C THR A 645 -9.78 -1.35 31.28
N LYS A 646 -8.92 -0.47 30.70
CA LYS A 646 -7.53 -0.28 31.16
C LYS A 646 -7.47 0.21 32.62
N THR A 647 -6.37 -0.14 33.30
CA THR A 647 -6.18 0.14 34.74
C THR A 647 -5.20 1.30 35.02
N ASP A 648 -4.59 1.85 33.99
CA ASP A 648 -3.66 2.97 34.04
C ASP A 648 -4.34 4.30 33.72
N ASN A 649 -3.56 5.40 33.80
CA ASN A 649 -3.98 6.76 33.42
C ASN A 649 -3.23 7.28 32.17
N ASN A 650 -2.57 6.40 31.43
CA ASN A 650 -1.86 6.79 30.21
C ASN A 650 -2.85 7.35 29.17
N VAL A 651 -2.40 8.32 28.41
CA VAL A 651 -3.22 8.97 27.38
C VAL A 651 -3.62 7.96 26.30
N LEU A 652 -4.86 8.07 25.87
CA LEU A 652 -5.43 7.29 24.74
C LEU A 652 -6.22 8.28 23.89
N LEU A 653 -5.70 8.53 22.69
CA LEU A 653 -6.25 9.49 21.73
C LEU A 653 -6.88 8.77 20.56
N LEU A 654 -8.03 9.25 20.11
CA LEU A 654 -8.63 8.90 18.82
C LEU A 654 -8.79 10.18 18.00
N LYS A 655 -8.26 10.17 16.77
CA LYS A 655 -8.49 11.21 15.76
C LYS A 655 -9.21 10.59 14.56
N THR A 656 -10.41 11.06 14.26
CA THR A 656 -11.13 10.67 13.05
C THR A 656 -11.06 11.79 12.03
N ASN A 657 -10.45 11.52 10.87
CA ASN A 657 -10.51 12.43 9.73
C ASN A 657 -11.91 12.37 9.11
N MET A 658 -12.68 13.42 9.29
CA MET A 658 -14.11 13.44 8.90
C MET A 658 -14.32 13.49 7.38
N ASP A 659 -13.32 13.95 6.62
CA ASP A 659 -13.38 14.15 5.17
C ASP A 659 -12.40 13.27 4.41
N ALA A 660 -11.77 12.28 5.06
CA ALA A 660 -10.78 11.39 4.45
C ALA A 660 -11.16 9.91 4.61
N GLY A 661 -10.52 9.06 3.81
CA GLY A 661 -10.61 7.60 3.85
C GLY A 661 -9.35 6.94 4.40
N HIS A 662 -9.03 5.76 3.86
CA HIS A 662 -7.92 4.90 4.33
C HIS A 662 -6.54 5.56 4.26
N GLY A 663 -6.31 6.44 3.30
CA GLY A 663 -5.03 7.11 3.10
C GLY A 663 -4.76 8.33 3.99
N GLY A 664 -5.67 8.69 4.90
CA GLY A 664 -5.54 9.91 5.70
C GLY A 664 -5.71 11.20 4.89
N GLN A 665 -5.13 12.30 5.34
CA GLN A 665 -5.21 13.58 4.65
C GLN A 665 -4.44 13.58 3.32
N SER A 666 -5.00 14.22 2.30
CA SER A 666 -4.39 14.36 0.99
C SER A 666 -3.53 15.63 0.86
N GLY A 667 -2.68 15.67 -0.19
CA GLY A 667 -1.74 16.76 -0.41
C GLY A 667 -0.38 16.56 0.25
N ARG A 668 0.71 16.84 -0.51
CA ARG A 668 2.09 16.48 -0.09
C ARG A 668 2.59 17.16 1.17
N PHE A 669 2.08 18.36 1.50
CA PHE A 669 2.44 19.06 2.72
C PHE A 669 1.38 18.87 3.81
N THR A 670 0.11 18.83 3.45
CA THR A 670 -0.99 18.65 4.42
C THR A 670 -0.85 17.32 5.15
N ALA A 671 -0.52 16.24 4.44
CA ALA A 671 -0.27 14.93 5.05
C ALA A 671 0.89 14.90 6.06
N LEU A 672 1.84 15.84 5.98
CA LEU A 672 2.93 15.95 6.96
C LEU A 672 2.46 16.42 8.34
N GLN A 673 1.27 17.01 8.43
CA GLN A 673 0.71 17.41 9.72
C GLN A 673 0.42 16.21 10.62
N GLU A 674 -0.15 15.14 10.05
CA GLU A 674 -0.42 13.90 10.79
C GLU A 674 0.86 13.23 11.27
N LEU A 675 1.89 13.24 10.43
CA LEU A 675 3.20 12.71 10.80
C LEU A 675 3.90 13.57 11.88
N ALA A 676 3.75 14.90 11.83
CA ALA A 676 4.25 15.79 12.87
C ALA A 676 3.57 15.57 14.22
N GLU A 677 2.26 15.29 14.20
CA GLU A 677 1.49 14.88 15.38
C GLU A 677 2.00 13.56 15.94
N GLU A 678 2.21 12.54 15.11
CA GLU A 678 2.78 11.26 15.54
C GLU A 678 4.17 11.43 16.18
N TYR A 679 5.06 12.17 15.53
CA TYR A 679 6.41 12.40 16.07
C TYR A 679 6.40 13.24 17.34
N ALA A 680 5.53 14.24 17.43
CA ALA A 680 5.32 15.00 18.67
C ALA A 680 4.83 14.09 19.80
N PHE A 681 3.92 13.15 19.51
CA PHE A 681 3.45 12.16 20.46
C PHE A 681 4.58 11.24 20.95
N PHE A 682 5.42 10.74 20.06
CA PHE A 682 6.57 9.92 20.43
C PHE A 682 7.58 10.68 21.28
N LEU A 683 7.92 11.91 20.88
CA LEU A 683 8.84 12.76 21.64
C LEU A 683 8.31 13.09 23.04
N ALA A 684 7.01 13.39 23.16
CA ALA A 684 6.38 13.69 24.44
C ALA A 684 6.52 12.56 25.46
N HIS A 685 6.52 11.31 24.99
CA HIS A 685 6.56 10.14 25.87
C HIS A 685 7.94 9.50 26.02
N LEU A 686 8.79 9.54 25.00
CA LEU A 686 10.08 8.86 25.01
C LEU A 686 11.29 9.77 25.18
N ALA A 687 11.20 11.02 24.77
CA ALA A 687 12.30 11.97 24.78
C ALA A 687 11.85 13.40 25.16
N PRO A 688 11.26 13.60 26.37
CA PRO A 688 10.68 14.87 26.77
C PRO A 688 11.69 16.02 26.83
N GLU A 689 12.99 15.73 26.86
CA GLU A 689 14.07 16.71 26.76
C GLU A 689 14.19 17.39 25.39
N HIS A 690 13.52 16.85 24.37
CA HIS A 690 13.47 17.40 23.01
C HIS A 690 12.13 18.10 22.66
N GLN A 691 11.31 18.40 23.69
CA GLN A 691 10.02 19.10 23.50
C GLN A 691 10.19 20.60 23.20
#